data_a08976af28a160e5abd7db0526a3aaa1
#
_entry.id   a08976af28a160e5abd7db0526a3aaa1
#
_cell.length_a   1.000
_cell.length_b   1.000
_cell.length_c   1.000
_cell.angle_alpha   90.00
_cell.angle_beta   90.00
_cell.angle_gamma   90.00
#
_symmetry.space_group_name_H-M   'P 1'
#
loop_
_entity.id
_entity.type
_entity.pdbx_description
1 polymer ?
#
loop_
_entity_poly.entity_id
_entity_poly.type
_entity_poly.pdbx_seq_one_letter_code
_entity_poly.pdbx_strand_id
1 'polypeptide(L)'
;MDSLNNNSIDLSKKSKKHFCLFDKTNSNIPSGGITYIIAFIIPLIIMTALYIAREIYPFGNNCYLRSDMYHQYAPFFSELWNKLRHGESLTYSWDIGMGTNFTALYAYYLASPSNWFIVLFPQKYMIEIMNAIIILKLCLSSVTFTYYITKHFNNRKCSIALFGMFYSLSGFVAAYSWNIMWLDCLVLLPLIILGLERLVNENKCFLYCITLGLCIYTNYYIAIMVCISVVLYFIVLIIAYRGTRKPVIYFKKILNFAIYSLLAGGLAACLLLPEFYAFTLSASNNIEFPKKLTLYFSILNTVTRHLIDVPVHLGLEHYPNIYCGVAVLLLFPLYIMDKKVDLREKIGKSVLILAFLTAFNLNIPNFIWHGFHFPNSLPCRQSFIYVFFLLTMCYEAFTHIRSMTTKQLGAALWIAIGIMLFIEQVFAVDETYDFTIVYLSGAFILIYALLMVIHIKHDFRVPVILFITFSLCIIECTINMDSTGIGTTSRTSYLLDYDAVKTVTSTVAEDDSSFYRIDKKFGSRSNNDGAWHNYHSMSTFSSTSNGAMEKFLGKLGFEHSFNAYKYNGATLVTESLFSVKYAISNRILTESPLRTYYTGDDGEFIYKNTYTLPIGYMTYNDPYGWEGSEAIGSGIDNQNSLIKNLTGISNVFTLTYENSTDTGFEVKPVKAGHLYMITKNTACDTVTVTIHGSEYTYKDLKKGGTIIDLGYATPDDVIVVSADTSMNASVYTLETSRFTEAFNILNNNSLNVSEFTNNKIKGTVN
;
A
#
# COMPACT_ATOMS: atom_id res chain seq x y z
N MET A 1 -43.97 17.71 -68.13
CA MET A 1 -45.21 17.11 -67.63
C MET A 1 -44.81 16.16 -66.53
N ASP A 2 -44.88 16.71 -65.36
CA ASP A 2 -45.45 16.22 -64.11
C ASP A 2 -44.83 14.96 -63.56
N SER A 3 -44.30 14.98 -62.40
CA SER A 3 -44.80 15.49 -61.13
C SER A 3 -43.69 15.50 -60.08
N LEU A 4 -43.50 16.63 -59.44
CA LEU A 4 -42.77 16.81 -58.15
C LEU A 4 -43.63 16.22 -57.05
N ASN A 5 -43.07 15.35 -56.24
CA ASN A 5 -43.71 14.96 -55.00
C ASN A 5 -42.85 15.39 -53.80
N ASN A 6 -43.42 16.27 -53.01
CA ASN A 6 -42.95 16.79 -51.71
C ASN A 6 -42.79 15.66 -50.71
N ASN A 7 -41.62 15.52 -50.17
CA ASN A 7 -41.43 14.87 -48.84
C ASN A 7 -41.05 15.94 -47.78
N SER A 8 -42.06 16.44 -47.10
CA SER A 8 -41.93 17.20 -45.89
C SER A 8 -41.44 16.28 -44.76
N ILE A 9 -40.23 16.55 -44.25
CA ILE A 9 -39.67 15.89 -43.09
C ILE A 9 -40.37 16.45 -41.86
N ASP A 10 -41.20 15.62 -41.24
CA ASP A 10 -41.83 15.92 -39.95
C ASP A 10 -40.83 15.73 -38.80
N LEU A 11 -40.34 16.82 -38.24
CA LEU A 11 -39.33 16.93 -37.17
C LEU A 11 -39.96 16.95 -35.76
N SER A 12 -41.07 16.26 -35.49
CA SER A 12 -41.74 16.28 -34.20
C SER A 12 -42.10 14.90 -33.63
N LYS A 13 -41.09 14.05 -33.40
CA LYS A 13 -41.25 12.95 -32.44
C LYS A 13 -40.02 12.83 -31.55
N LYS A 14 -39.97 13.63 -30.46
CA LYS A 14 -39.16 13.30 -29.27
C LYS A 14 -39.63 11.96 -28.74
N SER A 15 -38.92 10.88 -29.12
CA SER A 15 -39.11 9.56 -28.55
C SER A 15 -38.81 9.61 -27.07
N LYS A 16 -39.80 9.48 -26.21
CA LYS A 16 -39.64 9.14 -24.81
C LYS A 16 -38.91 7.79 -24.77
N LYS A 17 -37.62 7.80 -24.35
CA LYS A 17 -36.87 6.58 -24.05
C LYS A 17 -37.55 5.89 -22.87
N HIS A 18 -38.44 4.94 -23.15
CA HIS A 18 -38.88 4.00 -22.15
C HIS A 18 -37.69 3.13 -21.72
N PHE A 19 -37.42 3.13 -20.45
CA PHE A 19 -36.46 2.24 -19.83
C PHE A 19 -36.97 0.80 -19.98
N CYS A 20 -36.48 0.07 -20.96
CA CYS A 20 -36.84 -1.33 -21.20
C CYS A 20 -35.69 -2.21 -20.74
N LEU A 21 -35.98 -3.18 -19.87
CA LEU A 21 -35.02 -4.19 -19.40
C LEU A 21 -34.44 -5.04 -20.54
N PHE A 22 -35.15 -5.14 -21.66
CA PHE A 22 -34.72 -5.92 -22.83
C PHE A 22 -34.89 -5.11 -24.12
N ASP A 23 -34.03 -5.34 -25.10
CA ASP A 23 -34.13 -4.74 -26.41
C ASP A 23 -35.41 -5.22 -27.10
N LYS A 24 -36.23 -4.30 -27.61
CA LYS A 24 -37.50 -4.62 -28.28
C LYS A 24 -37.34 -5.46 -29.56
N THR A 25 -36.14 -5.49 -30.13
CA THR A 25 -35.85 -6.26 -31.37
C THR A 25 -35.36 -7.68 -31.06
N ASN A 26 -34.93 -7.94 -29.83
CA ASN A 26 -34.47 -9.24 -29.38
C ASN A 26 -34.71 -9.35 -27.88
N SER A 27 -35.75 -10.05 -27.44
CA SER A 27 -36.24 -10.11 -26.05
C SER A 27 -35.22 -10.68 -25.03
N ASN A 28 -34.07 -11.15 -25.51
CA ASN A 28 -33.00 -11.75 -24.71
C ASN A 28 -31.76 -10.85 -24.57
N ILE A 29 -31.75 -9.63 -25.08
CA ILE A 29 -30.62 -8.71 -24.98
C ILE A 29 -31.02 -7.51 -24.10
N PRO A 30 -30.48 -7.38 -22.89
CA PRO A 30 -30.73 -6.22 -22.03
C PRO A 30 -30.21 -4.94 -22.67
N SER A 31 -30.82 -3.81 -22.35
CA SER A 31 -30.30 -2.50 -22.75
C SER A 31 -28.87 -2.35 -22.17
N GLY A 32 -27.93 -1.82 -22.95
CA GLY A 32 -26.52 -1.70 -22.55
C GLY A 32 -26.29 -0.96 -21.22
N GLY A 33 -27.24 -0.14 -20.76
CA GLY A 33 -27.18 0.52 -19.45
C GLY A 33 -27.31 -0.45 -18.28
N ILE A 34 -28.16 -1.46 -18.40
CA ILE A 34 -28.40 -2.45 -17.32
C ILE A 34 -27.15 -3.31 -17.05
N THR A 35 -26.41 -3.69 -18.09
CA THR A 35 -25.17 -4.47 -17.92
C THR A 35 -24.16 -3.74 -17.04
N TYR A 36 -24.02 -2.41 -17.17
CA TYR A 36 -23.12 -1.62 -16.32
C TYR A 36 -23.65 -1.46 -14.89
N ILE A 37 -24.98 -1.33 -14.73
CA ILE A 37 -25.60 -1.29 -13.40
C ILE A 37 -25.37 -2.61 -12.67
N ILE A 38 -25.57 -3.75 -13.34
CA ILE A 38 -25.30 -5.08 -12.77
C ILE A 38 -23.81 -5.21 -12.40
N ALA A 39 -22.90 -4.79 -13.28
CA ALA A 39 -21.46 -4.82 -13.04
C ALA A 39 -21.03 -3.96 -11.82
N PHE A 40 -21.75 -2.87 -11.54
CA PHE A 40 -21.51 -2.04 -10.35
C PHE A 40 -22.13 -2.65 -9.08
N ILE A 41 -23.38 -3.10 -9.18
CA ILE A 41 -24.16 -3.51 -8.00
C ILE A 41 -23.70 -4.85 -7.43
N ILE A 42 -23.24 -5.82 -8.25
CA ILE A 42 -22.84 -7.13 -7.74
C ILE A 42 -21.62 -7.04 -6.79
N PRO A 43 -20.50 -6.43 -7.17
CA PRO A 43 -19.38 -6.24 -6.24
C PRO A 43 -19.77 -5.43 -4.99
N LEU A 44 -20.65 -4.42 -5.14
CA LEU A 44 -21.16 -3.65 -4.01
C LEU A 44 -21.92 -4.54 -3.02
N ILE A 45 -22.82 -5.38 -3.49
CA ILE A 45 -23.60 -6.29 -2.63
C ILE A 45 -22.69 -7.30 -1.94
N ILE A 46 -21.75 -7.93 -2.68
CA ILE A 46 -20.82 -8.91 -2.11
C ILE A 46 -19.97 -8.27 -1.03
N MET A 47 -19.34 -7.14 -1.30
CA MET A 47 -18.49 -6.45 -0.32
C MET A 47 -19.28 -5.97 0.89
N THR A 48 -20.51 -5.46 0.70
CA THR A 48 -21.37 -5.05 1.80
C THR A 48 -21.79 -6.26 2.65
N ALA A 49 -22.14 -7.39 2.03
CA ALA A 49 -22.48 -8.61 2.75
C ALA A 49 -21.30 -9.13 3.57
N LEU A 50 -20.10 -9.10 3.02
CA LEU A 50 -18.86 -9.46 3.72
C LEU A 50 -18.57 -8.51 4.90
N TYR A 51 -18.80 -7.21 4.72
CA TYR A 51 -18.65 -6.24 5.82
C TYR A 51 -19.62 -6.49 6.96
N ILE A 52 -20.87 -6.88 6.63
CA ILE A 52 -21.85 -7.30 7.63
C ILE A 52 -21.37 -8.57 8.35
N ALA A 53 -20.93 -9.58 7.60
CA ALA A 53 -20.49 -10.87 8.16
C ALA A 53 -19.23 -10.74 9.04
N ARG A 54 -18.34 -9.78 8.74
CA ARG A 54 -17.12 -9.49 9.50
C ARG A 54 -17.30 -8.41 10.57
N GLU A 55 -18.53 -7.97 10.81
CA GLU A 55 -18.85 -6.93 11.79
C GLU A 55 -18.05 -5.64 11.61
N ILE A 56 -17.78 -5.26 10.35
CA ILE A 56 -17.07 -4.02 10.03
C ILE A 56 -18.04 -2.84 10.21
N TYR A 57 -17.58 -1.78 10.90
CA TYR A 57 -18.38 -0.58 11.14
C TYR A 57 -18.99 -0.04 9.83
N PRO A 58 -20.29 0.34 9.79
CA PRO A 58 -21.22 0.54 10.91
C PRO A 58 -21.96 -0.73 11.36
N PHE A 59 -21.67 -1.89 10.84
CA PHE A 59 -22.39 -3.16 11.16
C PHE A 59 -21.88 -3.82 12.44
N GLY A 60 -20.75 -3.41 12.97
CA GLY A 60 -20.15 -3.90 14.21
C GLY A 60 -18.97 -3.02 14.64
N ASN A 61 -18.05 -3.59 15.42
CA ASN A 61 -16.94 -2.84 16.02
C ASN A 61 -15.56 -3.15 15.40
N ASN A 62 -15.54 -3.80 14.26
CA ASN A 62 -14.31 -4.04 13.51
C ASN A 62 -14.11 -2.95 12.44
N CYS A 63 -12.90 -2.87 11.90
CA CYS A 63 -12.57 -2.08 10.73
C CYS A 63 -11.66 -2.87 9.78
N TYR A 64 -11.73 -2.58 8.50
CA TYR A 64 -10.82 -3.12 7.51
C TYR A 64 -9.56 -2.26 7.47
N LEU A 65 -8.61 -2.61 8.33
CA LEU A 65 -7.27 -2.04 8.40
C LEU A 65 -6.26 -3.19 8.42
N ARG A 66 -5.60 -3.44 7.30
CA ARG A 66 -4.64 -4.53 7.15
C ARG A 66 -3.25 -3.99 6.84
N SER A 67 -2.20 -4.53 7.49
CA SER A 67 -0.79 -4.26 7.16
C SER A 67 -0.50 -2.75 7.08
N ASP A 68 0.06 -2.26 5.96
CA ASP A 68 0.45 -0.86 5.76
C ASP A 68 -0.75 0.11 5.82
N MET A 69 -1.97 -0.36 5.61
CA MET A 69 -3.14 0.47 5.81
C MET A 69 -3.29 0.94 7.27
N TYR A 70 -2.93 0.06 8.22
CA TYR A 70 -2.89 0.37 9.65
C TYR A 70 -1.76 1.36 9.99
N HIS A 71 -0.55 1.08 9.49
CA HIS A 71 0.67 1.77 9.90
C HIS A 71 0.99 3.04 9.09
N GLN A 72 0.53 3.12 7.84
CA GLN A 72 0.91 4.16 6.88
C GLN A 72 -0.31 4.89 6.32
N TYR A 73 -1.26 4.17 5.67
CA TYR A 73 -2.26 4.84 4.85
C TYR A 73 -3.26 5.63 5.70
N ALA A 74 -3.79 5.06 6.79
CA ALA A 74 -4.71 5.78 7.66
C ALA A 74 -4.08 7.06 8.25
N PRO A 75 -2.84 7.04 8.80
CA PRO A 75 -2.13 8.25 9.20
C PRO A 75 -1.92 9.27 8.07
N PHE A 76 -1.49 8.82 6.88
CA PHE A 76 -1.23 9.73 5.76
C PHE A 76 -2.51 10.35 5.19
N PHE A 77 -3.63 9.62 5.20
CA PHE A 77 -4.94 10.17 4.87
C PHE A 77 -5.41 11.21 5.90
N SER A 78 -5.12 10.98 7.20
CA SER A 78 -5.39 11.94 8.25
C SER A 78 -4.61 13.24 8.05
N GLU A 79 -3.32 13.14 7.70
CA GLU A 79 -2.48 14.30 7.38
C GLU A 79 -2.93 15.02 6.10
N LEU A 80 -3.31 14.28 5.05
CA LEU A 80 -3.87 14.89 3.84
C LEU A 80 -5.17 15.65 4.14
N TRP A 81 -6.05 15.07 4.97
CA TRP A 81 -7.28 15.73 5.40
C TRP A 81 -6.98 17.05 6.13
N ASN A 82 -6.02 17.01 7.06
CA ASN A 82 -5.60 18.20 7.82
C ASN A 82 -5.12 19.32 6.87
N LYS A 83 -4.21 18.96 5.95
CA LYS A 83 -3.67 19.92 4.97
C LYS A 83 -4.75 20.50 4.04
N LEU A 84 -5.63 19.68 3.51
CA LEU A 84 -6.70 20.12 2.62
C LEU A 84 -7.73 20.98 3.38
N ARG A 85 -8.04 20.63 4.62
CA ARG A 85 -9.03 21.35 5.45
C ARG A 85 -8.57 22.73 5.85
N HIS A 86 -7.28 22.88 6.14
CA HIS A 86 -6.68 24.14 6.58
C HIS A 86 -5.98 24.92 5.46
N GLY A 87 -5.98 24.40 4.21
CA GLY A 87 -5.35 25.05 3.07
C GLY A 87 -3.82 25.07 3.16
N GLU A 88 -3.22 24.08 3.82
CA GLU A 88 -1.79 23.96 3.97
C GLU A 88 -1.10 23.44 2.70
N SER A 89 0.20 23.76 2.58
CA SER A 89 1.00 23.31 1.44
C SER A 89 1.17 21.79 1.39
N LEU A 90 1.04 21.21 0.20
CA LEU A 90 1.32 19.79 -0.07
C LEU A 90 2.81 19.52 -0.36
N THR A 91 3.70 20.47 -0.11
CA THR A 91 5.14 20.30 -0.40
C THR A 91 5.90 19.65 0.74
N TYR A 92 5.57 19.97 1.98
CA TYR A 92 6.27 19.51 3.17
C TYR A 92 5.32 19.25 4.34
N SER A 93 5.67 18.31 5.23
CA SER A 93 4.96 18.06 6.49
C SER A 93 5.96 17.86 7.63
N TRP A 94 5.68 18.49 8.77
CA TRP A 94 6.40 18.31 10.03
C TRP A 94 5.78 17.20 10.90
N ASP A 95 4.59 16.73 10.57
CA ASP A 95 3.86 15.70 11.32
C ASP A 95 4.33 14.28 11.03
N ILE A 96 5.27 14.12 10.09
CA ILE A 96 5.82 12.85 9.65
C ILE A 96 7.33 12.84 9.83
N GLY A 97 7.82 12.03 10.78
CA GLY A 97 9.22 11.97 11.13
C GLY A 97 9.76 13.31 11.59
N MET A 98 11.03 13.56 11.37
CA MET A 98 11.65 14.87 11.63
C MET A 98 11.27 15.95 10.61
N GLY A 99 10.26 15.70 9.81
CA GLY A 99 9.84 16.46 8.64
C GLY A 99 10.12 15.70 7.35
N THR A 100 9.16 15.73 6.41
CA THR A 100 9.26 14.96 5.17
C THR A 100 8.83 15.76 3.95
N ASN A 101 9.38 15.39 2.78
CA ASN A 101 8.90 15.82 1.49
C ASN A 101 7.51 15.23 1.25
N PHE A 102 6.45 16.03 1.56
CA PHE A 102 5.08 15.58 1.43
C PHE A 102 4.65 15.41 -0.03
N THR A 103 5.28 16.12 -0.99
CA THR A 103 5.00 15.91 -2.43
C THR A 103 5.36 14.49 -2.86
N ALA A 104 6.50 13.96 -2.42
CA ALA A 104 6.90 12.59 -2.71
C ALA A 104 5.99 11.58 -2.05
N LEU A 105 5.65 11.78 -0.78
CA LEU A 105 4.69 10.94 -0.06
C LEU A 105 3.31 10.97 -0.74
N TYR A 106 2.84 12.15 -1.15
CA TYR A 106 1.59 12.32 -1.88
C TYR A 106 1.61 11.57 -3.21
N ALA A 107 2.70 11.69 -3.99
CA ALA A 107 2.85 11.00 -5.28
C ALA A 107 2.79 9.47 -5.15
N TYR A 108 3.33 8.91 -4.08
CA TYR A 108 3.33 7.46 -3.86
C TYR A 108 2.02 6.93 -3.27
N TYR A 109 1.44 7.61 -2.24
CA TYR A 109 0.32 7.07 -1.45
C TYR A 109 -1.03 7.74 -1.74
N LEU A 110 -1.07 9.02 -2.11
CA LEU A 110 -2.26 9.86 -1.94
C LEU A 110 -2.77 10.52 -3.23
N ALA A 111 -2.07 10.37 -4.37
CA ALA A 111 -2.32 11.13 -5.58
C ALA A 111 -3.64 10.79 -6.32
N SER A 112 -4.41 9.81 -5.84
CA SER A 112 -5.72 9.49 -6.43
C SER A 112 -6.69 10.66 -6.29
N PRO A 113 -7.36 11.10 -7.37
CA PRO A 113 -8.39 12.14 -7.29
C PRO A 113 -9.54 11.83 -6.34
N SER A 114 -9.86 10.53 -6.16
CA SER A 114 -10.90 10.11 -5.21
C SER A 114 -10.56 10.42 -3.76
N ASN A 115 -9.28 10.55 -3.41
CA ASN A 115 -8.86 10.83 -2.05
C ASN A 115 -9.22 12.25 -1.59
N TRP A 116 -9.43 13.20 -2.50
CA TRP A 116 -9.83 14.56 -2.16
C TRP A 116 -11.23 14.64 -1.56
N PHE A 117 -12.08 13.63 -1.80
CA PHE A 117 -13.42 13.58 -1.17
C PHE A 117 -13.38 13.43 0.36
N ILE A 118 -12.24 13.02 0.94
CA ILE A 118 -12.10 12.88 2.39
C ILE A 118 -12.41 14.17 3.15
N VAL A 119 -12.12 15.34 2.57
CA VAL A 119 -12.33 16.66 3.20
C VAL A 119 -13.81 16.96 3.49
N LEU A 120 -14.73 16.27 2.82
CA LEU A 120 -16.18 16.44 3.01
C LEU A 120 -16.70 15.80 4.32
N PHE A 121 -15.89 14.99 4.98
CA PHE A 121 -16.28 14.19 6.15
C PHE A 121 -15.43 14.54 7.36
N PRO A 122 -15.93 14.30 8.59
CA PRO A 122 -15.12 14.48 9.80
C PRO A 122 -13.93 13.50 9.84
N GLN A 123 -12.77 13.99 10.29
CA GLN A 123 -11.51 13.23 10.33
C GLN A 123 -11.62 11.90 11.10
N LYS A 124 -12.39 11.84 12.17
CA LYS A 124 -12.59 10.62 12.97
C LYS A 124 -13.19 9.43 12.21
N TYR A 125 -13.80 9.67 11.03
CA TYR A 125 -14.34 8.63 10.15
C TYR A 125 -13.40 8.29 9.01
N MET A 126 -12.11 8.62 9.12
CA MET A 126 -11.13 8.42 8.05
C MET A 126 -11.06 6.96 7.58
N ILE A 127 -11.13 6.02 8.50
CA ILE A 127 -11.08 4.57 8.20
C ILE A 127 -12.28 4.17 7.34
N GLU A 128 -13.48 4.61 7.71
CA GLU A 128 -14.72 4.30 7.02
C GLU A 128 -14.74 4.90 5.61
N ILE A 129 -14.21 6.11 5.47
CA ILE A 129 -14.12 6.79 4.15
C ILE A 129 -13.15 6.05 3.25
N MET A 130 -11.98 5.63 3.76
CA MET A 130 -11.03 4.81 3.01
C MET A 130 -11.66 3.49 2.56
N ASN A 131 -12.42 2.83 3.43
CA ASN A 131 -13.13 1.59 3.11
C ASN A 131 -14.21 1.82 2.03
N ALA A 132 -14.95 2.92 2.09
CA ALA A 132 -15.92 3.29 1.06
C ALA A 132 -15.24 3.57 -0.29
N ILE A 133 -14.07 4.23 -0.29
CA ILE A 133 -13.27 4.47 -1.50
C ILE A 133 -12.78 3.14 -2.11
N ILE A 134 -12.33 2.18 -1.29
CA ILE A 134 -11.94 0.84 -1.75
C ILE A 134 -13.12 0.17 -2.46
N ILE A 135 -14.29 0.07 -1.82
CA ILE A 135 -15.49 -0.54 -2.41
C ILE A 135 -15.88 0.17 -3.71
N LEU A 136 -15.86 1.49 -3.74
CA LEU A 136 -16.15 2.28 -4.94
C LEU A 136 -15.18 1.92 -6.09
N LYS A 137 -13.87 1.85 -5.83
CA LYS A 137 -12.86 1.49 -6.84
C LYS A 137 -13.05 0.07 -7.35
N LEU A 138 -13.43 -0.89 -6.50
CA LEU A 138 -13.76 -2.26 -6.92
C LEU A 138 -15.00 -2.27 -7.84
N CYS A 139 -16.06 -1.57 -7.49
CA CYS A 139 -17.24 -1.44 -8.34
C CYS A 139 -16.89 -0.79 -9.69
N LEU A 140 -16.09 0.28 -9.68
CA LEU A 140 -15.65 0.96 -10.90
C LEU A 140 -14.76 0.06 -11.77
N SER A 141 -13.88 -0.77 -11.19
CA SER A 141 -13.05 -1.71 -11.96
C SER A 141 -13.88 -2.75 -12.70
N SER A 142 -14.96 -3.26 -12.07
CA SER A 142 -15.94 -4.14 -12.72
C SER A 142 -16.63 -3.43 -13.89
N VAL A 143 -17.03 -2.19 -13.70
CA VAL A 143 -17.70 -1.39 -14.75
C VAL A 143 -16.75 -1.10 -15.91
N THR A 144 -15.51 -0.70 -15.65
CA THR A 144 -14.54 -0.37 -16.71
C THR A 144 -14.12 -1.60 -17.49
N PHE A 145 -13.95 -2.75 -16.84
CA PHE A 145 -13.73 -4.02 -17.52
C PHE A 145 -14.93 -4.42 -18.39
N THR A 146 -16.15 -4.32 -17.85
CA THR A 146 -17.40 -4.55 -18.58
C THR A 146 -17.52 -3.61 -19.79
N TYR A 147 -17.13 -2.34 -19.63
CA TYR A 147 -17.11 -1.37 -20.72
C TYR A 147 -16.10 -1.75 -21.81
N TYR A 148 -14.89 -2.15 -21.43
CA TYR A 148 -13.86 -2.63 -22.34
C TYR A 148 -14.38 -3.82 -23.17
N ILE A 149 -14.87 -4.87 -22.53
CA ILE A 149 -15.39 -6.08 -23.19
C ILE A 149 -16.54 -5.73 -24.13
N THR A 150 -17.48 -4.88 -23.69
CA THR A 150 -18.61 -4.41 -24.51
C THR A 150 -18.14 -3.73 -25.79
N LYS A 151 -17.09 -2.90 -25.71
CA LYS A 151 -16.55 -2.15 -26.86
C LYS A 151 -15.65 -3.01 -27.75
N HIS A 152 -14.80 -3.84 -27.14
CA HIS A 152 -13.86 -4.71 -27.85
C HIS A 152 -14.59 -5.74 -28.73
N PHE A 153 -15.59 -6.43 -28.16
CA PHE A 153 -16.36 -7.46 -28.86
C PHE A 153 -17.66 -6.95 -29.51
N ASN A 154 -17.95 -5.67 -29.39
CA ASN A 154 -19.22 -5.06 -29.83
C ASN A 154 -20.46 -5.87 -29.37
N ASN A 155 -20.46 -6.26 -28.10
CA ASN A 155 -21.47 -7.13 -27.48
C ASN A 155 -22.08 -6.42 -26.25
N ARG A 156 -23.39 -6.61 -26.00
CA ARG A 156 -24.12 -5.96 -24.89
C ARG A 156 -24.84 -6.93 -23.96
N LYS A 157 -24.42 -8.20 -23.94
CA LYS A 157 -25.07 -9.23 -23.11
C LYS A 157 -24.75 -9.03 -21.62
N CYS A 158 -25.74 -9.32 -20.75
CA CYS A 158 -25.55 -9.26 -19.29
C CYS A 158 -24.41 -10.16 -18.77
N SER A 159 -24.12 -11.28 -19.44
CA SER A 159 -23.03 -12.17 -19.07
C SER A 159 -21.65 -11.49 -18.99
N ILE A 160 -21.47 -10.33 -19.66
CA ILE A 160 -20.24 -9.53 -19.56
C ILE A 160 -20.00 -9.09 -18.12
N ALA A 161 -21.05 -8.77 -17.37
CA ALA A 161 -20.94 -8.32 -15.97
C ALA A 161 -20.34 -9.40 -15.06
N LEU A 162 -20.49 -10.70 -15.37
CA LEU A 162 -19.83 -11.79 -14.63
C LEU A 162 -18.31 -11.71 -14.74
N PHE A 163 -17.80 -11.45 -15.94
CA PHE A 163 -16.35 -11.30 -16.14
C PHE A 163 -15.84 -10.02 -15.49
N GLY A 164 -16.65 -8.94 -15.47
CA GLY A 164 -16.34 -7.73 -14.69
C GLY A 164 -16.25 -8.00 -13.20
N MET A 165 -17.16 -8.82 -12.66
CA MET A 165 -17.13 -9.25 -11.25
C MET A 165 -15.85 -10.06 -10.95
N PHE A 166 -15.51 -11.06 -11.75
CA PHE A 166 -14.28 -11.86 -11.56
C PHE A 166 -13.00 -11.02 -11.68
N TYR A 167 -13.00 -9.98 -12.50
CA TYR A 167 -11.89 -9.04 -12.56
C TYR A 167 -11.78 -8.22 -11.27
N SER A 168 -12.90 -7.67 -10.78
CA SER A 168 -12.94 -6.80 -9.61
C SER A 168 -12.83 -7.51 -8.26
N LEU A 169 -13.08 -8.83 -8.21
CA LEU A 169 -13.01 -9.68 -7.01
C LEU A 169 -12.02 -10.85 -7.23
N SER A 170 -10.96 -10.60 -7.98
CA SER A 170 -9.91 -11.56 -8.26
C SER A 170 -8.99 -11.80 -7.06
N GLY A 171 -8.13 -12.81 -7.16
CA GLY A 171 -7.08 -13.09 -6.16
C GLY A 171 -6.15 -11.91 -5.91
N PHE A 172 -5.86 -11.08 -6.94
CA PHE A 172 -5.14 -9.82 -6.75
C PHE A 172 -5.88 -8.90 -5.79
N VAL A 173 -7.19 -8.77 -5.94
CA VAL A 173 -8.01 -7.89 -5.08
C VAL A 173 -8.13 -8.49 -3.68
N ALA A 174 -8.31 -9.80 -3.54
CA ALA A 174 -8.30 -10.47 -2.25
C ALA A 174 -7.00 -10.24 -1.47
N ALA A 175 -5.85 -10.27 -2.17
CA ALA A 175 -4.55 -10.03 -1.56
C ALA A 175 -4.27 -8.55 -1.27
N TYR A 176 -4.67 -7.65 -2.18
CA TYR A 176 -4.11 -6.30 -2.26
C TYR A 176 -5.13 -5.16 -2.24
N SER A 177 -6.44 -5.41 -2.01
CA SER A 177 -7.46 -4.34 -1.97
C SER A 177 -7.23 -3.29 -0.87
N TRP A 178 -6.53 -3.65 0.19
CA TRP A 178 -6.10 -2.72 1.22
C TRP A 178 -5.03 -1.71 0.74
N ASN A 179 -4.32 -1.97 -0.37
CA ASN A 179 -3.45 -1.01 -1.03
C ASN A 179 -4.29 -0.04 -1.89
N ILE A 180 -5.00 0.85 -1.22
CA ILE A 180 -5.98 1.77 -1.82
C ILE A 180 -5.44 2.55 -3.02
N MET A 181 -4.13 2.89 -3.02
CA MET A 181 -3.46 3.63 -4.09
C MET A 181 -3.21 2.78 -5.36
N TRP A 182 -3.24 1.43 -5.28
CA TRP A 182 -3.04 0.58 -6.46
C TRP A 182 -4.33 0.38 -7.25
N LEU A 183 -5.48 0.58 -6.61
CA LEU A 183 -6.80 0.27 -7.20
C LEU A 183 -7.18 1.21 -8.36
N ASP A 184 -6.61 2.42 -8.43
CA ASP A 184 -6.82 3.29 -9.59
C ASP A 184 -6.25 2.66 -10.87
N CYS A 185 -5.08 2.00 -10.79
CA CYS A 185 -4.49 1.29 -11.92
C CYS A 185 -5.36 0.11 -12.37
N LEU A 186 -6.02 -0.59 -11.42
CA LEU A 186 -7.00 -1.64 -11.71
C LEU A 186 -8.21 -1.06 -12.47
N VAL A 187 -8.74 0.09 -12.05
CA VAL A 187 -9.86 0.78 -12.71
C VAL A 187 -9.49 1.27 -14.11
N LEU A 188 -8.27 1.81 -14.28
CA LEU A 188 -7.84 2.47 -15.50
C LEU A 188 -7.32 1.51 -16.57
N LEU A 189 -6.78 0.34 -16.21
CA LEU A 189 -6.20 -0.63 -17.16
C LEU A 189 -7.14 -0.98 -18.32
N PRO A 190 -8.43 -1.33 -18.10
CA PRO A 190 -9.33 -1.64 -19.21
C PRO A 190 -9.52 -0.48 -20.18
N LEU A 191 -9.52 0.76 -19.68
CA LEU A 191 -9.66 1.97 -20.51
C LEU A 191 -8.37 2.28 -21.27
N ILE A 192 -7.21 2.05 -20.68
CA ILE A 192 -5.89 2.20 -21.32
C ILE A 192 -5.78 1.23 -22.51
N ILE A 193 -6.10 -0.05 -22.28
CA ILE A 193 -6.05 -1.08 -23.33
C ILE A 193 -7.02 -0.77 -24.46
N LEU A 194 -8.27 -0.37 -24.15
CA LEU A 194 -9.23 0.08 -25.16
C LEU A 194 -8.71 1.30 -25.95
N GLY A 195 -8.09 2.24 -25.25
CA GLY A 195 -7.47 3.42 -25.84
C GLY A 195 -6.33 3.06 -26.79
N LEU A 196 -5.47 2.10 -26.40
CA LEU A 196 -4.39 1.59 -27.22
C LEU A 196 -4.90 0.90 -28.49
N GLU A 197 -5.94 0.06 -28.38
CA GLU A 197 -6.60 -0.58 -29.53
C GLU A 197 -7.15 0.45 -30.52
N ARG A 198 -7.78 1.50 -30.02
CA ARG A 198 -8.28 2.61 -30.85
C ARG A 198 -7.13 3.42 -31.47
N LEU A 199 -6.05 3.64 -30.77
CA LEU A 199 -4.86 4.29 -31.30
C LEU A 199 -4.28 3.51 -32.47
N VAL A 200 -4.16 2.19 -32.33
CA VAL A 200 -3.59 1.32 -33.37
C VAL A 200 -4.55 1.15 -34.54
N ASN A 201 -5.85 0.92 -34.31
CA ASN A 201 -6.80 0.57 -35.35
C ASN A 201 -7.50 1.79 -35.98
N GLU A 202 -7.80 2.83 -35.20
CA GLU A 202 -8.58 3.98 -35.57
C GLU A 202 -7.81 5.31 -35.62
N ASN A 203 -6.53 5.33 -35.17
CA ASN A 203 -5.70 6.52 -34.95
C ASN A 203 -6.33 7.52 -33.96
N LYS A 204 -7.13 7.06 -32.98
CA LYS A 204 -7.73 7.87 -31.91
C LYS A 204 -6.89 7.77 -30.64
N CYS A 205 -6.24 8.87 -30.26
CA CYS A 205 -5.24 8.92 -29.19
C CYS A 205 -5.78 9.36 -27.82
N PHE A 206 -6.89 10.11 -27.79
CA PHE A 206 -7.33 10.82 -26.59
C PHE A 206 -7.53 9.90 -25.37
N LEU A 207 -8.31 8.81 -25.56
CA LEU A 207 -8.59 7.86 -24.46
C LEU A 207 -7.29 7.26 -23.91
N TYR A 208 -6.40 6.82 -24.80
CA TYR A 208 -5.11 6.24 -24.42
C TYR A 208 -4.25 7.21 -23.63
N CYS A 209 -4.04 8.41 -24.17
CA CYS A 209 -3.15 9.41 -23.58
C CYS A 209 -3.65 9.86 -22.19
N ILE A 210 -4.94 10.17 -22.05
CA ILE A 210 -5.50 10.65 -20.78
C ILE A 210 -5.53 9.54 -19.72
N THR A 211 -5.98 8.32 -20.09
CA THR A 211 -6.10 7.25 -19.09
C THR A 211 -4.74 6.71 -18.66
N LEU A 212 -3.75 6.64 -19.56
CA LEU A 212 -2.39 6.29 -19.20
C LEU A 212 -1.73 7.39 -18.35
N GLY A 213 -1.90 8.66 -18.72
CA GLY A 213 -1.40 9.79 -17.95
C GLY A 213 -1.99 9.83 -16.53
N LEU A 214 -3.29 9.60 -16.40
CA LEU A 214 -3.96 9.51 -15.10
C LEU A 214 -3.48 8.29 -14.29
N CYS A 215 -3.23 7.15 -14.93
CA CYS A 215 -2.67 5.97 -14.28
C CYS A 215 -1.28 6.25 -13.69
N ILE A 216 -0.41 6.90 -14.46
CA ILE A 216 0.92 7.29 -14.01
C ILE A 216 0.83 8.32 -12.87
N TYR A 217 -0.09 9.28 -12.97
CA TYR A 217 -0.30 10.30 -11.95
C TYR A 217 -0.78 9.71 -10.61
N THR A 218 -1.72 8.76 -10.66
CA THR A 218 -2.34 8.19 -9.43
C THR A 218 -1.43 7.24 -8.67
N ASN A 219 -0.59 6.48 -9.37
CA ASN A 219 0.45 5.65 -8.77
C ASN A 219 1.52 5.28 -9.80
N TYR A 220 2.62 6.00 -9.82
CA TYR A 220 3.70 5.80 -10.77
C TYR A 220 4.31 4.40 -10.68
N TYR A 221 4.37 3.79 -9.49
CA TYR A 221 5.02 2.50 -9.27
C TYR A 221 4.27 1.35 -9.96
N ILE A 222 2.95 1.23 -9.76
CA ILE A 222 2.12 0.22 -10.46
C ILE A 222 1.99 0.56 -11.94
N ALA A 223 1.98 1.86 -12.29
CA ALA A 223 1.92 2.30 -13.67
C ALA A 223 3.14 1.85 -14.50
N ILE A 224 4.33 1.65 -13.93
CA ILE A 224 5.48 1.03 -14.64
C ILE A 224 5.08 -0.34 -15.17
N MET A 225 4.40 -1.17 -14.37
CA MET A 225 3.94 -2.49 -14.78
C MET A 225 2.88 -2.40 -15.89
N VAL A 226 1.98 -1.42 -15.81
CA VAL A 226 1.02 -1.11 -16.87
C VAL A 226 1.75 -0.69 -18.14
N CYS A 227 2.74 0.19 -18.06
CA CYS A 227 3.54 0.64 -19.21
C CYS A 227 4.27 -0.52 -19.91
N ILE A 228 4.88 -1.44 -19.15
CA ILE A 228 5.52 -2.65 -19.70
C ILE A 228 4.48 -3.49 -20.44
N SER A 229 3.31 -3.73 -19.82
CA SER A 229 2.23 -4.50 -20.44
C SER A 229 1.68 -3.87 -21.71
N VAL A 230 1.57 -2.54 -21.73
CA VAL A 230 1.12 -1.76 -22.91
C VAL A 230 2.12 -1.91 -24.06
N VAL A 231 3.42 -1.91 -23.81
CA VAL A 231 4.44 -2.17 -24.83
C VAL A 231 4.30 -3.59 -25.38
N LEU A 232 4.18 -4.60 -24.53
CA LEU A 232 4.03 -5.98 -24.93
C LEU A 232 2.73 -6.20 -25.73
N TYR A 233 1.63 -5.63 -25.27
CA TYR A 233 0.34 -5.75 -25.98
C TYR A 233 0.33 -4.97 -27.30
N PHE A 234 1.01 -3.83 -27.38
CA PHE A 234 1.21 -3.10 -28.62
C PHE A 234 1.89 -3.98 -29.69
N ILE A 235 2.90 -4.76 -29.32
CA ILE A 235 3.55 -5.70 -30.23
C ILE A 235 2.54 -6.75 -30.73
N VAL A 236 1.71 -7.29 -29.82
CA VAL A 236 0.64 -8.25 -30.23
C VAL A 236 -0.34 -7.60 -31.22
N LEU A 237 -0.78 -6.34 -30.97
CA LEU A 237 -1.67 -5.63 -31.86
C LEU A 237 -1.04 -5.36 -33.24
N ILE A 238 0.25 -5.04 -33.32
CA ILE A 238 0.98 -4.82 -34.57
C ILE A 238 1.09 -6.13 -35.38
N ILE A 239 1.37 -7.26 -34.74
CA ILE A 239 1.45 -8.58 -35.38
C ILE A 239 0.07 -9.01 -35.89
N ALA A 240 -0.98 -8.79 -35.11
CA ALA A 240 -2.36 -9.12 -35.46
C ALA A 240 -3.02 -8.13 -36.44
N TYR A 241 -2.36 -6.99 -36.73
CA TYR A 241 -2.96 -5.92 -37.56
C TYR A 241 -3.35 -6.40 -38.94
N ARG A 242 -4.63 -6.17 -39.31
CA ARG A 242 -5.26 -6.67 -40.59
C ARG A 242 -5.33 -5.62 -41.68
N GLY A 243 -4.90 -4.40 -41.41
CA GLY A 243 -4.95 -3.31 -42.44
C GLY A 243 -3.81 -3.40 -43.46
N THR A 244 -3.62 -2.32 -44.22
CA THR A 244 -2.59 -2.22 -45.25
C THR A 244 -1.18 -2.40 -44.66
N ARG A 245 -0.43 -3.37 -45.20
CA ARG A 245 0.91 -3.77 -44.70
C ARG A 245 2.07 -3.01 -45.37
N LYS A 246 1.95 -1.66 -45.50
CA LYS A 246 3.07 -0.85 -45.99
C LYS A 246 3.99 -0.47 -44.83
N PRO A 247 5.33 -0.54 -44.94
CA PRO A 247 6.27 -0.20 -43.87
C PRO A 247 6.01 1.20 -43.25
N VAL A 248 5.64 2.18 -44.08
CA VAL A 248 5.30 3.54 -43.61
C VAL A 248 4.11 3.57 -42.65
N ILE A 249 3.13 2.67 -42.79
CA ILE A 249 2.00 2.58 -41.87
C ILE A 249 2.43 2.05 -40.52
N TYR A 250 3.26 1.01 -40.51
CA TYR A 250 3.83 0.48 -39.26
C TYR A 250 4.70 1.52 -38.55
N PHE A 251 5.56 2.22 -39.28
CA PHE A 251 6.37 3.30 -38.73
C PHE A 251 5.49 4.40 -38.11
N LYS A 252 4.43 4.84 -38.81
CA LYS A 252 3.49 5.83 -38.27
C LYS A 252 2.81 5.35 -36.99
N LYS A 253 2.42 4.06 -36.90
CA LYS A 253 1.81 3.48 -35.68
C LYS A 253 2.79 3.45 -34.51
N ILE A 254 4.03 3.05 -34.75
CA ILE A 254 5.11 3.06 -33.74
C ILE A 254 5.36 4.50 -33.28
N LEU A 255 5.46 5.45 -34.20
CA LEU A 255 5.69 6.86 -33.86
C LEU A 255 4.50 7.44 -33.06
N ASN A 256 3.26 7.17 -33.47
CA ASN A 256 2.08 7.60 -32.72
C ASN A 256 2.06 7.00 -31.30
N PHE A 257 2.36 5.72 -31.18
CA PHE A 257 2.47 5.06 -29.88
C PHE A 257 3.50 5.73 -29.00
N ALA A 258 4.71 5.97 -29.51
CA ALA A 258 5.78 6.63 -28.76
C ALA A 258 5.40 8.06 -28.33
N ILE A 259 4.87 8.88 -29.26
CA ILE A 259 4.49 10.28 -28.97
C ILE A 259 3.40 10.33 -27.90
N TYR A 260 2.33 9.55 -28.04
CA TYR A 260 1.21 9.61 -27.08
C TYR A 260 1.52 8.95 -25.76
N SER A 261 2.45 7.99 -25.69
CA SER A 261 2.99 7.46 -24.44
C SER A 261 3.84 8.48 -23.70
N LEU A 262 4.71 9.21 -24.42
CA LEU A 262 5.50 10.31 -23.85
C LEU A 262 4.61 11.48 -23.38
N LEU A 263 3.57 11.83 -24.15
CA LEU A 263 2.61 12.83 -23.72
C LEU A 263 1.86 12.42 -22.46
N ALA A 264 1.48 11.14 -22.32
CA ALA A 264 0.85 10.61 -21.13
C ALA A 264 1.79 10.75 -19.91
N GLY A 265 3.08 10.40 -20.06
CA GLY A 265 4.10 10.67 -19.02
C GLY A 265 4.27 12.16 -18.70
N GLY A 266 4.21 13.01 -19.73
CA GLY A 266 4.26 14.47 -19.58
C GLY A 266 3.09 15.03 -18.76
N LEU A 267 1.87 14.46 -18.87
CA LEU A 267 0.74 14.86 -18.05
C LEU A 267 0.95 14.59 -16.55
N ALA A 268 1.74 13.58 -16.22
CA ALA A 268 2.08 13.23 -14.82
C ALA A 268 3.40 13.88 -14.34
N ALA A 269 4.08 14.66 -15.17
CA ALA A 269 5.42 15.19 -14.86
C ALA A 269 5.46 16.07 -13.61
N CYS A 270 4.36 16.73 -13.26
CA CYS A 270 4.26 17.54 -12.06
C CYS A 270 4.48 16.75 -10.75
N LEU A 271 4.18 15.43 -10.73
CA LEU A 271 4.50 14.54 -9.63
C LEU A 271 5.76 13.71 -9.88
N LEU A 272 5.97 13.24 -11.13
CA LEU A 272 7.11 12.39 -11.46
C LEU A 272 8.47 13.07 -11.26
N LEU A 273 8.62 14.35 -11.60
CA LEU A 273 9.91 15.04 -11.48
C LEU A 273 10.33 15.25 -10.02
N PRO A 274 9.47 15.77 -9.11
CA PRO A 274 9.79 15.83 -7.68
C PRO A 274 10.05 14.44 -7.07
N GLU A 275 9.27 13.42 -7.47
CA GLU A 275 9.44 12.06 -6.99
C GLU A 275 10.76 11.43 -7.43
N PHE A 276 11.17 11.63 -8.69
CA PHE A 276 12.45 11.15 -9.18
C PHE A 276 13.62 11.73 -8.35
N TYR A 277 13.55 13.00 -7.99
CA TYR A 277 14.54 13.62 -7.10
C TYR A 277 14.48 12.99 -5.68
N ALA A 278 13.29 12.84 -5.11
CA ALA A 278 13.11 12.26 -3.78
C ALA A 278 13.60 10.81 -3.70
N PHE A 279 13.37 10.03 -4.77
CA PHE A 279 13.84 8.64 -4.87
C PHE A 279 15.37 8.54 -4.73
N THR A 280 16.14 9.52 -5.25
CA THR A 280 17.60 9.52 -5.11
C THR A 280 18.08 9.65 -3.66
N LEU A 281 17.22 10.15 -2.76
CA LEU A 281 17.50 10.33 -1.34
C LEU A 281 16.95 9.17 -0.49
N SER A 282 16.14 8.30 -1.08
CA SER A 282 15.52 7.18 -0.35
C SER A 282 16.48 6.01 -0.16
N ALA A 283 16.19 5.16 0.83
CA ALA A 283 16.94 3.91 1.06
C ALA A 283 16.84 2.91 -0.10
N SER A 284 15.82 3.04 -0.97
CA SER A 284 15.54 2.16 -2.11
C SER A 284 16.37 2.44 -3.36
N ASN A 285 17.29 3.40 -3.33
CA ASN A 285 18.07 3.84 -4.52
C ASN A 285 19.16 2.83 -4.99
N ASN A 286 19.46 1.80 -4.21
CA ASN A 286 20.48 0.81 -4.58
C ASN A 286 19.91 -0.21 -5.59
N ILE A 287 20.22 -0.01 -6.88
CA ILE A 287 19.83 -0.90 -7.97
C ILE A 287 20.97 -1.88 -8.26
N GLU A 288 20.84 -3.13 -7.84
CA GLU A 288 21.75 -4.21 -8.21
C GLU A 288 21.06 -5.22 -9.14
N PHE A 289 21.55 -5.29 -10.40
CA PHE A 289 21.00 -6.23 -11.36
C PHE A 289 21.34 -7.68 -10.98
N PRO A 290 20.37 -8.62 -11.00
CA PRO A 290 20.58 -10.01 -10.63
C PRO A 290 21.68 -10.69 -11.49
N LYS A 291 22.68 -11.29 -10.86
CA LYS A 291 23.82 -11.92 -11.54
C LYS A 291 23.51 -13.36 -12.00
N LYS A 292 22.51 -13.99 -11.43
CA LYS A 292 22.11 -15.39 -11.73
C LYS A 292 20.61 -15.46 -11.98
N LEU A 293 20.21 -16.35 -12.90
CA LEU A 293 18.81 -16.68 -13.13
C LEU A 293 18.35 -17.70 -12.07
N THR A 294 17.31 -17.39 -11.32
CA THR A 294 16.73 -18.27 -10.29
C THR A 294 15.23 -18.40 -10.48
N LEU A 295 14.72 -19.59 -10.21
CA LEU A 295 13.29 -19.88 -10.11
C LEU A 295 12.88 -19.78 -8.64
N TYR A 296 11.73 -19.17 -8.38
CA TYR A 296 11.22 -19.03 -7.02
C TYR A 296 10.46 -20.27 -6.53
N PHE A 297 9.69 -20.91 -7.43
CA PHE A 297 8.81 -22.03 -7.08
C PHE A 297 8.57 -22.97 -8.29
N SER A 298 7.92 -24.10 -8.06
CA SER A 298 7.51 -25.03 -9.12
C SER A 298 6.41 -24.41 -10.01
N ILE A 299 6.50 -24.63 -11.33
CA ILE A 299 5.47 -24.18 -12.29
C ILE A 299 4.07 -24.70 -11.91
N LEU A 300 3.98 -25.90 -11.34
CA LEU A 300 2.71 -26.48 -10.90
C LEU A 300 2.04 -25.63 -9.82
N ASN A 301 2.82 -25.02 -8.93
CA ASN A 301 2.29 -24.10 -7.92
C ASN A 301 1.65 -22.83 -8.52
N THR A 302 2.06 -22.41 -9.72
CA THR A 302 1.38 -21.31 -10.42
C THR A 302 -0.04 -21.70 -10.85
N VAL A 303 -0.24 -22.96 -11.26
CA VAL A 303 -1.55 -23.45 -11.68
C VAL A 303 -2.50 -23.57 -10.48
N THR A 304 -2.00 -23.98 -9.31
CA THR A 304 -2.80 -24.04 -8.07
C THR A 304 -3.41 -22.69 -7.70
N ARG A 305 -2.73 -21.60 -8.04
CA ARG A 305 -3.16 -20.22 -7.71
C ARG A 305 -4.41 -19.75 -8.45
N HIS A 306 -4.98 -20.57 -9.38
CA HIS A 306 -6.25 -20.31 -10.05
C HIS A 306 -7.46 -20.96 -9.35
N LEU A 307 -7.23 -21.75 -8.30
CA LEU A 307 -8.29 -22.41 -7.56
C LEU A 307 -8.98 -21.42 -6.59
N ILE A 308 -10.22 -21.77 -6.21
CA ILE A 308 -10.97 -21.03 -5.20
C ILE A 308 -10.35 -21.26 -3.82
N ASP A 309 -10.42 -20.28 -2.95
CA ASP A 309 -10.03 -20.38 -1.54
C ASP A 309 -8.53 -20.67 -1.29
N VAL A 310 -7.69 -20.48 -2.29
CA VAL A 310 -6.24 -20.61 -2.11
C VAL A 310 -5.71 -19.45 -1.29
N PRO A 311 -5.03 -19.68 -0.14
CA PRO A 311 -4.51 -18.64 0.73
C PRO A 311 -3.70 -17.59 -0.03
N VAL A 312 -3.93 -16.30 0.26
CA VAL A 312 -3.16 -15.23 -0.36
C VAL A 312 -1.73 -15.19 0.18
N HIS A 313 -0.77 -14.99 -0.70
CA HIS A 313 0.62 -14.80 -0.33
C HIS A 313 1.00 -13.32 -0.39
N LEU A 314 1.57 -12.83 0.72
CA LEU A 314 2.02 -11.45 0.88
C LEU A 314 3.52 -11.36 1.18
N GLY A 315 4.15 -12.48 1.53
CA GLY A 315 5.54 -12.60 1.94
C GLY A 315 6.52 -12.81 0.78
N LEU A 316 7.69 -13.36 1.11
CA LEU A 316 8.81 -13.57 0.19
C LEU A 316 8.74 -14.89 -0.60
N GLU A 317 7.67 -15.67 -0.47
CA GLU A 317 7.44 -16.92 -1.20
C GLU A 317 7.19 -16.69 -2.70
N HIS A 318 6.96 -15.47 -3.09
CA HIS A 318 6.77 -14.99 -4.47
C HIS A 318 5.58 -15.58 -5.24
N TYR A 319 4.67 -16.34 -4.61
CA TYR A 319 3.50 -16.89 -5.29
C TYR A 319 2.55 -15.80 -5.80
N PRO A 320 2.05 -15.88 -7.05
CA PRO A 320 1.11 -14.90 -7.58
C PRO A 320 -0.30 -15.11 -7.02
N ASN A 321 -1.03 -14.03 -6.79
CA ASN A 321 -2.45 -14.04 -6.43
C ASN A 321 -3.28 -13.81 -7.69
N ILE A 322 -3.71 -14.88 -8.39
CA ILE A 322 -4.26 -14.85 -9.76
C ILE A 322 -5.62 -15.54 -9.93
N TYR A 323 -6.27 -15.97 -8.87
CA TYR A 323 -7.64 -16.46 -8.95
C TYR A 323 -8.55 -15.45 -9.69
N CYS A 324 -9.37 -15.91 -10.62
CA CYS A 324 -10.35 -15.11 -11.35
C CYS A 324 -11.54 -15.95 -11.84
N GLY A 325 -11.99 -16.89 -10.99
CA GLY A 325 -13.03 -17.87 -11.27
C GLY A 325 -12.46 -19.16 -11.85
N VAL A 326 -12.82 -20.32 -11.26
CA VAL A 326 -12.29 -21.63 -11.69
C VAL A 326 -12.73 -22.01 -13.10
N ALA A 327 -13.78 -21.38 -13.64
CA ALA A 327 -14.22 -21.57 -15.04
C ALA A 327 -13.12 -21.25 -16.06
N VAL A 328 -12.08 -20.50 -15.70
CA VAL A 328 -10.94 -20.22 -16.59
C VAL A 328 -10.20 -21.50 -17.00
N LEU A 329 -10.19 -22.54 -16.12
CA LEU A 329 -9.59 -23.82 -16.40
C LEU A 329 -10.34 -24.62 -17.51
N LEU A 330 -11.61 -24.27 -17.77
CA LEU A 330 -12.37 -24.79 -18.91
C LEU A 330 -12.29 -23.85 -20.13
N LEU A 331 -12.44 -22.54 -19.90
CA LEU A 331 -12.58 -21.56 -20.97
C LEU A 331 -11.26 -21.28 -21.69
N PHE A 332 -10.11 -21.33 -21.00
CA PHE A 332 -8.82 -21.11 -21.65
C PHE A 332 -8.44 -22.25 -22.62
N PRO A 333 -8.55 -23.55 -22.28
CA PRO A 333 -8.41 -24.62 -23.27
C PRO A 333 -9.38 -24.50 -24.44
N LEU A 334 -10.64 -24.11 -24.19
CA LEU A 334 -11.61 -23.85 -25.26
C LEU A 334 -11.18 -22.70 -26.19
N TYR A 335 -10.60 -21.62 -25.62
CA TYR A 335 -10.02 -20.54 -26.42
C TYR A 335 -8.91 -21.04 -27.35
N ILE A 336 -8.02 -21.88 -26.86
CA ILE A 336 -6.93 -22.45 -27.66
C ILE A 336 -7.49 -23.32 -28.81
N MET A 337 -8.54 -24.10 -28.54
CA MET A 337 -9.21 -24.96 -29.51
C MET A 337 -10.18 -24.24 -30.47
N ASP A 338 -10.49 -22.96 -30.19
CA ASP A 338 -11.44 -22.20 -30.99
C ASP A 338 -10.87 -21.81 -32.37
N LYS A 339 -11.47 -22.33 -33.44
CA LYS A 339 -11.08 -22.05 -34.82
C LYS A 339 -11.54 -20.68 -35.35
N LYS A 340 -12.42 -20.00 -34.63
CA LYS A 340 -12.92 -18.67 -35.02
C LYS A 340 -11.98 -17.53 -34.64
N VAL A 341 -11.14 -17.75 -33.63
CA VAL A 341 -10.12 -16.79 -33.22
C VAL A 341 -8.95 -16.81 -34.22
N ASP A 342 -8.55 -15.63 -34.68
CA ASP A 342 -7.41 -15.49 -35.59
C ASP A 342 -6.14 -16.08 -34.98
N LEU A 343 -5.40 -16.88 -35.76
CA LEU A 343 -4.23 -17.61 -35.26
C LEU A 343 -3.12 -16.67 -34.76
N ARG A 344 -2.92 -15.51 -35.40
CA ARG A 344 -1.88 -14.54 -34.98
C ARG A 344 -2.23 -13.90 -33.64
N GLU A 345 -3.50 -13.54 -33.50
CA GLU A 345 -4.02 -12.98 -32.25
C GLU A 345 -3.94 -14.02 -31.12
N LYS A 346 -4.36 -15.27 -31.39
CA LYS A 346 -4.28 -16.37 -30.44
C LYS A 346 -2.85 -16.61 -29.98
N ILE A 347 -1.89 -16.73 -30.91
CA ILE A 347 -0.47 -16.90 -30.59
C ILE A 347 0.05 -15.70 -29.80
N GLY A 348 -0.23 -14.46 -30.26
CA GLY A 348 0.24 -13.26 -29.58
C GLY A 348 -0.26 -13.15 -28.15
N LYS A 349 -1.58 -13.35 -27.91
CA LYS A 349 -2.16 -13.35 -26.57
C LYS A 349 -1.62 -14.51 -25.70
N SER A 350 -1.42 -15.71 -26.28
CA SER A 350 -0.85 -16.86 -25.54
C SER A 350 0.60 -16.62 -25.13
N VAL A 351 1.41 -16.03 -26.00
CA VAL A 351 2.79 -15.62 -25.68
C VAL A 351 2.82 -14.56 -24.58
N LEU A 352 1.87 -13.62 -24.62
CA LEU A 352 1.71 -12.60 -23.57
C LEU A 352 1.39 -13.24 -22.21
N ILE A 353 0.45 -14.19 -22.15
CA ILE A 353 0.14 -14.96 -20.93
C ILE A 353 1.39 -15.71 -20.43
N LEU A 354 2.14 -16.35 -21.32
CA LEU A 354 3.38 -17.06 -20.96
C LEU A 354 4.44 -16.08 -20.42
N ALA A 355 4.55 -14.87 -20.99
CA ALA A 355 5.45 -13.84 -20.49
C ALA A 355 5.11 -13.41 -19.04
N PHE A 356 3.83 -13.33 -18.68
CA PHE A 356 3.43 -13.09 -17.29
C PHE A 356 3.77 -14.25 -16.37
N LEU A 357 3.49 -15.49 -16.79
CA LEU A 357 3.80 -16.68 -15.99
C LEU A 357 5.31 -16.81 -15.73
N THR A 358 6.14 -16.49 -16.73
CA THR A 358 7.59 -16.45 -16.53
C THR A 358 8.03 -15.32 -15.61
N ALA A 359 7.37 -14.14 -15.69
CA ALA A 359 7.67 -13.01 -14.83
C ALA A 359 7.27 -13.24 -13.36
N PHE A 360 6.31 -14.12 -13.09
CA PHE A 360 5.96 -14.46 -11.71
C PHE A 360 7.02 -15.37 -11.06
N ASN A 361 7.66 -16.25 -11.83
CA ASN A 361 8.52 -17.29 -11.29
C ASN A 361 10.02 -17.05 -11.48
N LEU A 362 10.42 -16.21 -12.43
CA LEU A 362 11.82 -15.92 -12.70
C LEU A 362 12.26 -14.59 -12.11
N ASN A 363 13.38 -14.56 -11.38
CA ASN A 363 13.87 -13.39 -10.70
C ASN A 363 14.19 -12.21 -11.63
N ILE A 364 14.80 -12.43 -12.81
CA ILE A 364 15.16 -11.33 -13.73
C ILE A 364 13.92 -10.66 -14.33
N PRO A 365 12.94 -11.35 -14.94
CA PRO A 365 11.69 -10.72 -15.33
C PRO A 365 10.95 -10.08 -14.15
N ASN A 366 10.91 -10.72 -12.98
CA ASN A 366 10.30 -10.15 -11.77
C ASN A 366 10.92 -8.80 -11.41
N PHE A 367 12.26 -8.71 -11.37
CA PHE A 367 13.01 -7.49 -11.13
C PHE A 367 12.66 -6.36 -12.14
N ILE A 368 12.58 -6.69 -13.44
CA ILE A 368 12.22 -5.70 -14.48
C ILE A 368 10.79 -5.19 -14.27
N TRP A 369 9.83 -6.10 -14.00
CA TRP A 369 8.43 -5.70 -13.77
C TRP A 369 8.24 -4.80 -12.55
N HIS A 370 9.09 -4.96 -11.52
CA HIS A 370 9.05 -4.15 -10.30
C HIS A 370 9.89 -2.87 -10.37
N GLY A 371 10.21 -2.38 -11.58
CA GLY A 371 10.95 -1.12 -11.76
C GLY A 371 12.43 -1.23 -11.39
N PHE A 372 13.05 -2.37 -11.70
CA PHE A 372 14.47 -2.66 -11.45
C PHE A 372 14.85 -2.74 -9.97
N HIS A 373 13.95 -3.27 -9.14
CA HIS A 373 14.27 -3.65 -7.76
C HIS A 373 13.51 -4.92 -7.34
N PHE A 374 13.94 -5.56 -6.25
CA PHE A 374 13.20 -6.67 -5.65
C PHE A 374 12.25 -6.15 -4.59
N PRO A 375 10.95 -6.52 -4.64
CA PRO A 375 10.03 -6.18 -3.57
C PRO A 375 10.39 -6.95 -2.30
N ASN A 376 10.38 -6.26 -1.14
CA ASN A 376 10.62 -6.89 0.17
C ASN A 376 9.44 -7.77 0.64
N SER A 377 8.28 -7.59 0.03
CA SER A 377 7.03 -8.31 0.27
C SER A 377 6.04 -7.99 -0.85
N LEU A 378 4.82 -8.52 -0.79
CA LEU A 378 3.74 -8.26 -1.75
C LEU A 378 4.14 -8.61 -3.19
N PRO A 379 4.35 -9.92 -3.47
CA PRO A 379 4.89 -10.37 -4.75
C PRO A 379 3.90 -10.23 -5.91
N CYS A 380 4.41 -10.25 -7.13
CA CYS A 380 3.62 -10.34 -8.36
C CYS A 380 2.54 -9.27 -8.50
N ARG A 381 2.89 -8.01 -8.17
CA ARG A 381 1.95 -6.86 -8.19
C ARG A 381 1.33 -6.60 -9.57
N GLN A 382 1.92 -7.11 -10.65
CA GLN A 382 1.40 -7.09 -12.02
C GLN A 382 0.31 -8.15 -12.31
N SER A 383 -0.07 -8.99 -11.33
CA SER A 383 -0.98 -10.12 -11.55
C SER A 383 -2.39 -9.71 -12.00
N PHE A 384 -2.88 -8.51 -11.65
CA PHE A 384 -4.17 -8.00 -12.15
C PHE A 384 -4.18 -7.81 -13.66
N ILE A 385 -3.02 -7.53 -14.28
CA ILE A 385 -2.88 -7.38 -15.74
C ILE A 385 -2.99 -8.76 -16.41
N TYR A 386 -2.38 -9.78 -15.81
CA TYR A 386 -2.54 -11.17 -16.24
C TYR A 386 -4.02 -11.59 -16.19
N VAL A 387 -4.71 -11.33 -15.08
CA VAL A 387 -6.14 -11.61 -14.90
C VAL A 387 -6.98 -10.91 -15.97
N PHE A 388 -6.68 -9.65 -16.28
CA PHE A 388 -7.36 -8.90 -17.35
C PHE A 388 -7.28 -9.60 -18.70
N PHE A 389 -6.09 -10.00 -19.14
CA PHE A 389 -5.90 -10.67 -20.45
C PHE A 389 -6.49 -12.08 -20.44
N LEU A 390 -6.32 -12.85 -19.38
CA LEU A 390 -6.89 -14.20 -19.27
C LEU A 390 -8.42 -14.15 -19.34
N LEU A 391 -9.07 -13.27 -18.59
CA LEU A 391 -10.54 -13.11 -18.64
C LEU A 391 -11.03 -12.63 -20.01
N THR A 392 -10.27 -11.77 -20.69
CA THR A 392 -10.61 -11.33 -22.05
C THR A 392 -10.60 -12.51 -23.02
N MET A 393 -9.58 -13.39 -22.99
CA MET A 393 -9.49 -14.60 -23.79
C MET A 393 -10.61 -15.59 -23.46
N CYS A 394 -10.89 -15.78 -22.17
CA CYS A 394 -11.98 -16.65 -21.71
C CYS A 394 -13.36 -16.13 -22.14
N TYR A 395 -13.59 -14.81 -22.11
CA TYR A 395 -14.84 -14.23 -22.61
C TYR A 395 -15.00 -14.44 -24.12
N GLU A 396 -13.94 -14.33 -24.89
CA GLU A 396 -13.96 -14.60 -26.35
C GLU A 396 -14.39 -16.05 -26.62
N ALA A 397 -13.80 -17.05 -25.94
CA ALA A 397 -14.24 -18.44 -26.02
C ALA A 397 -15.71 -18.63 -25.60
N PHE A 398 -16.13 -17.96 -24.51
CA PHE A 398 -17.50 -18.00 -24.04
C PHE A 398 -18.51 -17.47 -25.07
N THR A 399 -18.16 -16.43 -25.83
CA THR A 399 -19.06 -15.93 -26.90
C THR A 399 -19.27 -16.94 -28.04
N HIS A 400 -18.31 -17.83 -28.27
CA HIS A 400 -18.33 -18.84 -29.32
C HIS A 400 -18.80 -20.23 -28.84
N ILE A 401 -19.19 -20.38 -27.57
CA ILE A 401 -19.46 -21.67 -26.94
C ILE A 401 -20.53 -22.49 -27.67
N ARG A 402 -21.57 -21.85 -28.21
CA ARG A 402 -22.62 -22.53 -29.00
C ARG A 402 -22.13 -23.12 -30.32
N SER A 403 -20.99 -22.67 -30.82
CA SER A 403 -20.39 -23.21 -32.06
C SER A 403 -19.35 -24.30 -31.77
N MET A 404 -19.07 -24.56 -30.49
CA MET A 404 -18.15 -25.61 -30.10
C MET A 404 -18.86 -26.98 -30.04
N THR A 405 -18.10 -28.01 -30.31
CA THR A 405 -18.58 -29.38 -30.24
C THR A 405 -18.50 -29.91 -28.82
N THR A 406 -19.36 -30.88 -28.48
CA THR A 406 -19.30 -31.57 -27.19
C THR A 406 -17.97 -32.29 -26.99
N LYS A 407 -17.29 -32.71 -28.08
CA LYS A 407 -15.94 -33.28 -28.01
C LYS A 407 -14.89 -32.27 -27.54
N GLN A 408 -14.95 -31.01 -28.00
CA GLN A 408 -14.05 -29.96 -27.54
C GLN A 408 -14.30 -29.63 -26.07
N LEU A 409 -15.58 -29.52 -25.65
CA LEU A 409 -15.90 -29.32 -24.24
C LEU A 409 -15.45 -30.49 -23.36
N GLY A 410 -15.65 -31.74 -23.83
CA GLY A 410 -15.15 -32.93 -23.16
C GLY A 410 -13.62 -32.93 -23.03
N ALA A 411 -12.88 -32.55 -24.10
CA ALA A 411 -11.43 -32.40 -24.02
C ALA A 411 -10.99 -31.32 -23.03
N ALA A 412 -11.66 -30.15 -22.99
CA ALA A 412 -11.40 -29.10 -22.01
C ALA A 412 -11.65 -29.59 -20.57
N LEU A 413 -12.73 -30.33 -20.36
CA LEU A 413 -13.05 -30.93 -19.04
C LEU A 413 -11.98 -31.96 -18.62
N TRP A 414 -11.54 -32.83 -19.51
CA TRP A 414 -10.47 -33.78 -19.21
C TRP A 414 -9.14 -33.09 -18.91
N ILE A 415 -8.81 -32.01 -19.62
CA ILE A 415 -7.64 -31.19 -19.30
C ILE A 415 -7.79 -30.58 -17.90
N ALA A 416 -8.95 -30.02 -17.56
CA ALA A 416 -9.20 -29.44 -16.25
C ALA A 416 -9.10 -30.51 -15.12
N ILE A 417 -9.70 -31.68 -15.32
CA ILE A 417 -9.61 -32.82 -14.37
C ILE A 417 -8.15 -33.25 -14.21
N GLY A 418 -7.40 -33.40 -15.33
CA GLY A 418 -5.99 -33.75 -15.30
C GLY A 418 -5.16 -32.73 -14.49
N ILE A 419 -5.42 -31.43 -14.69
CA ILE A 419 -4.82 -30.36 -13.90
C ILE A 419 -5.17 -30.52 -12.41
N MET A 420 -6.44 -30.78 -12.08
CA MET A 420 -6.88 -30.96 -10.70
C MET A 420 -6.20 -32.15 -10.01
N LEU A 421 -6.05 -33.29 -10.70
CA LEU A 421 -5.32 -34.43 -10.18
C LEU A 421 -3.83 -34.16 -9.95
N PHE A 422 -3.20 -33.36 -10.82
CA PHE A 422 -1.83 -32.91 -10.60
C PHE A 422 -1.71 -31.98 -9.39
N ILE A 423 -2.66 -31.05 -9.23
CA ILE A 423 -2.70 -30.14 -8.09
C ILE A 423 -2.88 -30.91 -6.79
N GLU A 424 -3.77 -31.92 -6.77
CA GLU A 424 -3.97 -32.76 -5.60
C GLU A 424 -2.65 -33.41 -5.16
N GLN A 425 -1.83 -33.89 -6.10
CA GLN A 425 -0.51 -34.43 -5.77
C GLN A 425 0.47 -33.38 -5.25
N VAL A 426 0.40 -32.13 -5.72
CA VAL A 426 1.20 -31.03 -5.17
C VAL A 426 0.79 -30.75 -3.71
N PHE A 427 -0.50 -30.74 -3.41
CA PHE A 427 -1.01 -30.53 -2.05
C PHE A 427 -0.72 -31.70 -1.10
N ALA A 428 -0.64 -32.92 -1.62
CA ALA A 428 -0.24 -34.08 -0.84
C ALA A 428 1.21 -34.00 -0.32
N VAL A 429 2.04 -33.19 -0.98
CA VAL A 429 3.46 -32.97 -0.60
C VAL A 429 3.59 -31.70 0.25
N ASP A 430 2.75 -30.68 0.01
CA ASP A 430 2.77 -29.40 0.70
C ASP A 430 1.60 -29.34 1.68
N GLU A 431 1.86 -29.64 2.96
CA GLU A 431 0.86 -29.66 4.04
C GLU A 431 0.22 -28.29 4.32
N THR A 432 0.66 -27.24 3.65
CA THR A 432 0.10 -25.87 3.83
C THR A 432 -1.26 -25.68 3.15
N TYR A 433 -1.70 -26.62 2.31
CA TYR A 433 -2.95 -26.51 1.57
C TYR A 433 -3.98 -27.58 2.02
N ASP A 434 -5.24 -27.14 2.21
CA ASP A 434 -6.36 -28.05 2.47
C ASP A 434 -6.88 -28.66 1.15
N PHE A 435 -7.06 -29.99 1.11
CA PHE A 435 -7.67 -30.70 -0.02
C PHE A 435 -9.07 -30.20 -0.37
N THR A 436 -9.79 -29.61 0.58
CA THR A 436 -11.10 -28.99 0.36
C THR A 436 -11.07 -27.98 -0.79
N ILE A 437 -9.94 -27.25 -0.97
CA ILE A 437 -9.70 -26.32 -2.07
C ILE A 437 -9.83 -27.01 -3.43
N VAL A 438 -9.21 -28.19 -3.57
CA VAL A 438 -9.24 -29.00 -4.80
C VAL A 438 -10.63 -29.52 -5.09
N TYR A 439 -11.28 -30.11 -4.10
CA TYR A 439 -12.62 -30.72 -4.26
C TYR A 439 -13.69 -29.66 -4.51
N LEU A 440 -13.65 -28.54 -3.80
CA LEU A 440 -14.57 -27.42 -4.01
C LEU A 440 -14.40 -26.84 -5.43
N SER A 441 -13.16 -26.58 -5.85
CA SER A 441 -12.87 -26.10 -7.21
C SER A 441 -13.33 -27.09 -8.27
N GLY A 442 -13.10 -28.39 -8.05
CA GLY A 442 -13.56 -29.48 -8.93
C GLY A 442 -15.09 -29.52 -9.05
N ALA A 443 -15.81 -29.34 -7.94
CA ALA A 443 -17.27 -29.29 -7.95
C ALA A 443 -17.80 -28.12 -8.81
N PHE A 444 -17.24 -26.90 -8.65
CA PHE A 444 -17.61 -25.76 -9.49
C PHE A 444 -17.28 -26.00 -10.96
N ILE A 445 -16.10 -26.57 -11.29
CA ILE A 445 -15.72 -26.92 -12.67
C ILE A 445 -16.74 -27.88 -13.29
N LEU A 446 -17.15 -28.93 -12.58
CA LEU A 446 -18.14 -29.90 -13.08
C LEU A 446 -19.51 -29.24 -13.31
N ILE A 447 -19.97 -28.38 -12.39
CA ILE A 447 -21.23 -27.66 -12.53
C ILE A 447 -21.18 -26.71 -13.74
N TYR A 448 -20.08 -25.94 -13.90
CA TYR A 448 -19.92 -25.07 -15.07
C TYR A 448 -19.87 -25.87 -16.40
N ALA A 449 -19.15 -26.99 -16.43
CA ALA A 449 -19.15 -27.87 -17.62
C ALA A 449 -20.55 -28.39 -17.94
N LEU A 450 -21.33 -28.79 -16.95
CA LEU A 450 -22.72 -29.23 -17.11
C LEU A 450 -23.60 -28.11 -17.68
N LEU A 451 -23.50 -26.88 -17.13
CA LEU A 451 -24.25 -25.73 -17.64
C LEU A 451 -23.86 -25.39 -19.08
N MET A 452 -22.58 -25.51 -19.44
CA MET A 452 -22.11 -25.34 -20.84
C MET A 452 -22.68 -26.42 -21.77
N VAL A 453 -22.74 -27.70 -21.35
CA VAL A 453 -23.35 -28.79 -22.13
C VAL A 453 -24.84 -28.50 -22.35
N ILE A 454 -25.57 -28.12 -21.31
CA ILE A 454 -26.99 -27.78 -21.41
C ILE A 454 -27.19 -26.61 -22.38
N HIS A 455 -26.35 -25.59 -22.29
CA HIS A 455 -26.42 -24.42 -23.18
C HIS A 455 -26.12 -24.75 -24.67
N ILE A 456 -25.27 -25.75 -24.93
CA ILE A 456 -24.92 -26.21 -26.29
C ILE A 456 -26.03 -27.11 -26.87
N LYS A 457 -26.56 -28.05 -26.08
CA LYS A 457 -27.47 -29.11 -26.56
C LYS A 457 -28.94 -28.74 -26.56
N HIS A 458 -29.35 -27.86 -25.67
CA HIS A 458 -30.75 -27.55 -25.46
C HIS A 458 -30.98 -26.05 -25.58
N ASP A 459 -32.01 -25.64 -26.36
CA ASP A 459 -32.55 -24.29 -26.33
C ASP A 459 -33.37 -24.04 -25.04
N PHE A 460 -32.78 -24.44 -23.89
CA PHE A 460 -33.39 -24.18 -22.60
C PHE A 460 -33.51 -22.66 -22.38
N ARG A 461 -34.53 -22.26 -21.60
CA ARG A 461 -34.78 -20.82 -21.36
C ARG A 461 -33.52 -20.11 -20.91
N VAL A 462 -32.89 -19.38 -21.82
CA VAL A 462 -31.63 -18.65 -21.59
C VAL A 462 -31.62 -17.84 -20.30
N PRO A 463 -32.73 -17.16 -19.88
CA PRO A 463 -32.79 -16.46 -18.62
C PRO A 463 -32.55 -17.33 -17.38
N VAL A 464 -33.04 -18.59 -17.38
CA VAL A 464 -32.87 -19.51 -16.25
C VAL A 464 -31.40 -19.95 -16.10
N ILE A 465 -30.77 -20.35 -17.22
CA ILE A 465 -29.36 -20.73 -17.22
C ILE A 465 -28.50 -19.54 -16.78
N LEU A 466 -28.81 -18.35 -17.26
CA LEU A 466 -28.11 -17.14 -16.89
C LEU A 466 -28.25 -16.83 -15.41
N PHE A 467 -29.46 -16.94 -14.84
CA PHE A 467 -29.71 -16.74 -13.41
C PHE A 467 -28.91 -17.73 -12.55
N ILE A 468 -28.95 -19.03 -12.89
CA ILE A 468 -28.17 -20.07 -12.19
C ILE A 468 -26.66 -19.75 -12.26
N THR A 469 -26.17 -19.38 -13.45
CA THR A 469 -24.74 -19.05 -13.63
C THR A 469 -24.36 -17.84 -12.80
N PHE A 470 -25.18 -16.77 -12.77
CA PHE A 470 -24.92 -15.60 -11.92
C PHE A 470 -24.88 -15.98 -10.44
N SER A 471 -25.85 -16.77 -9.96
CA SER A 471 -25.89 -17.21 -8.57
C SER A 471 -24.65 -18.01 -8.18
N LEU A 472 -24.22 -18.95 -9.02
CA LEU A 472 -23.02 -19.75 -8.78
C LEU A 472 -21.75 -18.90 -8.78
N CYS A 473 -21.61 -17.99 -9.73
CA CYS A 473 -20.45 -17.10 -9.79
C CYS A 473 -20.39 -16.14 -8.58
N ILE A 474 -21.54 -15.64 -8.11
CA ILE A 474 -21.63 -14.82 -6.89
C ILE A 474 -21.20 -15.64 -5.66
N ILE A 475 -21.71 -16.87 -5.52
CA ILE A 475 -21.32 -17.76 -4.41
C ILE A 475 -19.80 -18.04 -4.47
N GLU A 476 -19.26 -18.38 -5.63
CA GLU A 476 -17.84 -18.64 -5.82
C GLU A 476 -16.99 -17.44 -5.41
N CYS A 477 -17.29 -16.24 -5.91
CA CYS A 477 -16.58 -15.02 -5.53
C CYS A 477 -16.70 -14.68 -4.05
N THR A 478 -17.89 -14.90 -3.47
CA THR A 478 -18.11 -14.61 -2.05
C THR A 478 -17.27 -15.53 -1.17
N ILE A 479 -17.24 -16.84 -1.46
CA ILE A 479 -16.40 -17.81 -0.74
C ILE A 479 -14.94 -17.36 -0.81
N ASN A 480 -14.42 -17.09 -2.01
CA ASN A 480 -13.02 -16.70 -2.17
C ASN A 480 -12.69 -15.40 -1.42
N MET A 481 -13.54 -14.37 -1.50
CA MET A 481 -13.31 -13.10 -0.84
C MET A 481 -13.48 -13.16 0.68
N ASP A 482 -14.38 -13.99 1.18
CA ASP A 482 -14.57 -14.19 2.63
C ASP A 482 -13.36 -14.85 3.26
N SER A 483 -12.88 -15.92 2.68
CA SER A 483 -11.79 -16.71 3.25
C SER A 483 -10.42 -16.04 3.07
N THR A 484 -10.19 -15.32 1.96
CA THR A 484 -8.85 -14.85 1.59
C THR A 484 -8.69 -13.33 1.57
N GLY A 485 -9.80 -12.57 1.47
CA GLY A 485 -9.74 -11.15 1.09
C GLY A 485 -9.86 -10.15 2.23
N ILE A 486 -10.55 -10.47 3.33
CA ILE A 486 -10.92 -9.47 4.34
C ILE A 486 -10.34 -9.82 5.71
N GLY A 487 -9.27 -9.12 6.08
CA GLY A 487 -8.74 -9.13 7.44
C GLY A 487 -9.21 -7.90 8.21
N THR A 488 -9.63 -8.09 9.47
CA THR A 488 -10.17 -7.03 10.31
C THR A 488 -9.28 -6.71 11.51
N THR A 489 -9.41 -5.49 12.01
CA THR A 489 -8.79 -4.99 13.23
C THR A 489 -9.89 -4.36 14.10
N SER A 490 -9.77 -4.41 15.43
CA SER A 490 -10.70 -3.73 16.31
C SER A 490 -10.63 -2.21 16.10
N ARG A 491 -11.77 -1.62 15.72
CA ARG A 491 -11.92 -0.17 15.53
C ARG A 491 -11.73 0.58 16.85
N THR A 492 -12.33 0.06 17.92
CA THR A 492 -12.22 0.68 19.26
C THR A 492 -10.77 0.70 19.73
N SER A 493 -10.02 -0.39 19.53
CA SER A 493 -8.60 -0.42 19.89
C SER A 493 -7.76 0.55 19.05
N TYR A 494 -8.10 0.73 17.76
CA TYR A 494 -7.39 1.67 16.90
C TYR A 494 -7.66 3.14 17.29
N LEU A 495 -8.86 3.45 17.77
CA LEU A 495 -9.27 4.81 18.14
C LEU A 495 -9.16 5.09 19.65
N LEU A 496 -8.62 4.16 20.44
CA LEU A 496 -8.70 4.19 21.91
C LEU A 496 -8.23 5.52 22.52
N ASP A 497 -7.11 6.06 22.05
CA ASP A 497 -6.48 7.28 22.56
C ASP A 497 -6.72 8.51 21.65
N TYR A 498 -7.56 8.38 20.60
CA TYR A 498 -7.69 9.41 19.57
C TYR A 498 -8.14 10.76 20.16
N ASP A 499 -9.21 10.75 20.95
CA ASP A 499 -9.78 11.97 21.52
C ASP A 499 -8.87 12.52 22.63
N ALA A 500 -8.31 11.69 23.50
CA ALA A 500 -7.39 12.09 24.57
C ALA A 500 -6.13 12.77 24.03
N VAL A 501 -5.46 12.14 23.03
CA VAL A 501 -4.27 12.75 22.41
C VAL A 501 -4.61 14.07 21.71
N LYS A 502 -5.75 14.16 21.03
CA LYS A 502 -6.20 15.44 20.43
C LYS A 502 -6.42 16.51 21.49
N THR A 503 -7.05 16.19 22.62
CA THR A 503 -7.27 17.14 23.73
C THR A 503 -5.95 17.65 24.28
N VAL A 504 -5.03 16.76 24.66
CA VAL A 504 -3.76 17.18 25.27
C VAL A 504 -2.86 17.94 24.28
N THR A 505 -2.86 17.58 22.99
CA THR A 505 -2.08 18.34 21.98
C THR A 505 -2.68 19.70 21.65
N SER A 506 -4.01 19.84 21.65
CA SER A 506 -4.67 21.14 21.46
C SER A 506 -4.41 22.09 22.64
N THR A 507 -4.42 21.59 23.87
CA THR A 507 -4.05 22.37 25.08
C THR A 507 -2.64 22.97 24.94
N VAL A 508 -1.68 22.14 24.49
CA VAL A 508 -0.31 22.63 24.26
C VAL A 508 -0.27 23.69 23.14
N ALA A 509 -1.01 23.49 22.05
CA ALA A 509 -1.02 24.41 20.91
C ALA A 509 -1.66 25.76 21.26
N GLU A 510 -2.61 25.81 22.19
CA GLU A 510 -3.21 27.03 22.70
C GLU A 510 -2.22 27.84 23.56
N ASP A 511 -1.38 27.14 24.34
CA ASP A 511 -0.44 27.77 25.28
C ASP A 511 0.91 28.13 24.66
N ASP A 512 1.32 27.42 23.59
CA ASP A 512 2.65 27.54 23.01
C ASP A 512 2.59 27.71 21.48
N SER A 513 2.83 28.90 21.01
CA SER A 513 2.89 29.23 19.58
C SER A 513 4.28 29.08 18.95
N SER A 514 5.30 28.65 19.70
CA SER A 514 6.64 28.41 19.18
C SER A 514 6.69 27.12 18.34
N PHE A 515 7.72 26.98 17.50
CA PHE A 515 7.95 25.66 16.91
C PHE A 515 8.44 24.67 17.97
N TYR A 516 7.78 23.52 18.05
CA TYR A 516 8.19 22.40 18.87
C TYR A 516 7.79 21.09 18.22
N ARG A 517 8.45 20.00 18.61
CA ARG A 517 8.01 18.65 18.34
C ARG A 517 7.46 18.00 19.62
N ILE A 518 6.54 17.08 19.37
CA ILE A 518 5.98 16.21 20.40
C ILE A 518 6.42 14.78 20.09
N ASP A 519 6.77 14.05 21.13
CA ASP A 519 7.01 12.63 21.00
C ASP A 519 6.08 11.79 21.88
N LYS A 520 5.63 10.66 21.34
CA LYS A 520 4.81 9.69 22.07
C LYS A 520 5.68 8.53 22.54
N LYS A 521 6.11 8.56 23.83
CA LYS A 521 7.05 7.59 24.40
C LYS A 521 6.45 6.20 24.57
N PHE A 522 5.21 6.10 25.05
CA PHE A 522 4.49 4.85 25.26
C PHE A 522 3.09 4.94 24.64
N GLY A 523 2.53 3.79 24.26
CA GLY A 523 1.20 3.71 23.68
C GLY A 523 1.11 4.12 22.22
N SER A 524 2.22 4.32 21.50
CA SER A 524 2.20 4.53 20.04
C SER A 524 1.65 3.31 19.33
N ARG A 525 0.71 3.50 18.40
CA ARG A 525 0.17 2.45 17.55
C ARG A 525 1.04 2.19 16.33
N SER A 526 1.61 3.25 15.79
CA SER A 526 2.49 3.18 14.63
C SER A 526 3.58 4.25 14.72
N ASN A 527 4.58 4.14 13.87
CA ASN A 527 5.61 5.18 13.74
C ASN A 527 5.06 6.47 13.09
N ASN A 528 3.82 6.49 12.63
CA ASN A 528 3.18 7.63 11.99
C ASN A 528 2.05 8.24 12.84
N ASP A 529 2.12 8.06 14.17
CA ASP A 529 1.13 8.63 15.11
C ASP A 529 1.07 10.17 15.02
N GLY A 530 2.18 10.85 14.72
CA GLY A 530 2.19 12.29 14.47
C GLY A 530 1.27 12.70 13.32
N ALA A 531 1.32 11.98 12.20
CA ALA A 531 0.43 12.19 11.06
C ALA A 531 -1.03 11.85 11.39
N TRP A 532 -1.26 10.81 12.21
CA TRP A 532 -2.62 10.41 12.61
C TRP A 532 -3.30 11.45 13.48
N HIS A 533 -2.55 12.01 14.45
CA HIS A 533 -3.06 13.00 15.40
C HIS A 533 -2.77 14.45 15.00
N ASN A 534 -2.00 14.70 13.92
CA ASN A 534 -1.58 16.01 13.40
C ASN A 534 -0.79 16.84 14.41
N TYR A 535 0.33 16.33 14.87
CA TYR A 535 1.34 17.04 15.63
C TYR A 535 2.73 16.82 15.04
N HIS A 536 3.63 17.77 15.18
CA HIS A 536 5.01 17.64 14.70
C HIS A 536 5.72 16.55 15.47
N SER A 537 6.17 15.49 14.78
CA SER A 537 6.65 14.26 15.38
C SER A 537 8.13 13.99 15.14
N MET A 538 8.59 12.83 15.59
CA MET A 538 9.96 12.33 15.40
C MET A 538 10.04 10.99 14.69
N SER A 539 8.94 10.26 14.59
CA SER A 539 8.91 8.89 14.08
C SER A 539 8.26 8.82 12.70
N THR A 540 8.73 7.89 11.88
CA THR A 540 8.08 7.59 10.59
C THR A 540 8.29 6.15 10.15
N PHE A 541 7.33 5.62 9.41
CA PHE A 541 7.45 4.44 8.56
C PHE A 541 6.85 4.78 7.19
N SER A 542 7.71 4.97 6.19
CA SER A 542 7.29 5.39 4.85
C SER A 542 8.28 4.93 3.78
N SER A 543 7.78 4.42 2.66
CA SER A 543 8.60 4.06 1.48
C SER A 543 9.34 5.27 0.87
N THR A 544 8.97 6.49 1.25
CA THR A 544 9.63 7.74 0.82
C THR A 544 10.55 8.32 1.90
N SER A 545 10.87 7.55 2.94
CA SER A 545 11.75 7.97 4.04
C SER A 545 13.17 8.27 3.53
N ASN A 546 13.84 9.23 4.17
CA ASN A 546 15.21 9.60 3.83
C ASN A 546 16.21 8.64 4.48
N GLY A 547 16.91 7.85 3.66
CA GLY A 547 17.85 6.84 4.14
C GLY A 547 19.08 7.40 4.90
N ALA A 548 19.49 8.63 4.63
CA ALA A 548 20.56 9.28 5.40
C ALA A 548 20.09 9.63 6.82
N MET A 549 18.82 10.06 6.97
CA MET A 549 18.23 10.34 8.27
C MET A 549 18.07 9.06 9.12
N GLU A 550 17.64 7.95 8.49
CA GLU A 550 17.55 6.64 9.16
C GLU A 550 18.91 6.22 9.75
N LYS A 551 19.97 6.32 8.97
CA LYS A 551 21.34 6.00 9.41
C LYS A 551 21.83 6.95 10.49
N PHE A 552 21.60 8.25 10.33
CA PHE A 552 22.03 9.26 11.30
C PHE A 552 21.38 9.02 12.68
N LEU A 553 20.06 8.82 12.71
CA LEU A 553 19.35 8.54 13.96
C LEU A 553 19.77 7.20 14.57
N GLY A 554 19.98 6.17 13.73
CA GLY A 554 20.51 4.89 14.18
C GLY A 554 21.88 5.02 14.86
N LYS A 555 22.80 5.83 14.35
CA LYS A 555 24.10 6.14 15.01
C LYS A 555 23.90 6.79 16.38
N LEU A 556 22.83 7.56 16.59
CA LEU A 556 22.51 8.19 17.87
C LEU A 556 21.80 7.27 18.86
N GLY A 557 21.55 6.00 18.49
CA GLY A 557 20.94 5.00 19.37
C GLY A 557 19.42 4.89 19.28
N PHE A 558 18.80 5.48 18.23
CA PHE A 558 17.40 5.32 17.95
C PHE A 558 17.09 3.97 17.29
N GLU A 559 15.92 3.42 17.57
CA GLU A 559 15.40 2.28 16.83
C GLU A 559 15.19 2.69 15.37
N HIS A 560 15.78 1.92 14.43
CA HIS A 560 15.66 2.19 13.00
C HIS A 560 15.65 0.90 12.19
N SER A 561 15.07 0.98 11.00
CA SER A 561 15.06 -0.09 10.02
C SER A 561 14.92 0.49 8.62
N PHE A 562 14.90 -0.36 7.60
CA PHE A 562 14.64 0.06 6.24
C PHE A 562 13.29 0.78 6.15
N ASN A 563 13.29 2.00 5.63
CA ASN A 563 12.13 2.88 5.49
C ASN A 563 11.47 3.34 6.82
N ALA A 564 12.14 3.17 7.95
CA ALA A 564 11.56 3.53 9.24
C ALA A 564 12.62 3.96 10.26
N TYR A 565 12.26 4.93 11.07
CA TYR A 565 12.90 5.23 12.36
C TYR A 565 11.86 5.62 13.39
N LYS A 566 12.17 5.33 14.63
CA LYS A 566 11.27 5.49 15.75
C LYS A 566 11.97 6.19 16.88
N TYR A 567 11.25 6.96 17.63
CA TYR A 567 11.79 7.74 18.73
C TYR A 567 12.30 6.90 19.91
N ASN A 568 12.05 5.61 19.95
CA ASN A 568 12.69 4.73 20.92
C ASN A 568 14.21 4.90 20.86
N GLY A 569 14.84 5.13 22.01
CA GLY A 569 16.26 5.42 22.09
C GLY A 569 16.61 6.88 22.25
N ALA A 570 15.62 7.78 22.34
CA ALA A 570 15.86 9.18 22.60
C ALA A 570 16.33 9.44 24.03
N THR A 571 17.18 10.43 24.16
CA THR A 571 17.65 10.98 25.43
C THR A 571 17.25 12.46 25.54
N LEU A 572 17.30 13.02 26.75
CA LEU A 572 17.07 14.47 26.93
C LEU A 572 18.02 15.34 26.11
N VAL A 573 19.21 14.83 25.79
CA VAL A 573 20.17 15.50 24.88
C VAL A 573 19.64 15.55 23.45
N THR A 574 19.19 14.43 22.91
CA THR A 574 18.62 14.40 21.55
C THR A 574 17.28 15.09 21.49
N GLU A 575 16.46 15.03 22.53
CA GLU A 575 15.22 15.79 22.64
C GLU A 575 15.48 17.31 22.55
N SER A 576 16.51 17.79 23.27
CA SER A 576 16.95 19.17 23.22
C SER A 576 17.40 19.58 21.82
N LEU A 577 18.30 18.81 21.18
CA LEU A 577 18.83 19.10 19.87
C LEU A 577 17.77 19.14 18.77
N PHE A 578 16.74 18.29 18.87
CA PHE A 578 15.72 18.13 17.82
C PHE A 578 14.41 18.87 18.10
N SER A 579 14.41 19.82 19.03
CA SER A 579 13.26 20.65 19.38
C SER A 579 12.07 19.85 19.95
N VAL A 580 12.31 18.70 20.58
CA VAL A 580 11.27 17.90 21.24
C VAL A 580 10.99 18.53 22.60
N LYS A 581 9.98 19.38 22.64
CA LYS A 581 9.61 20.17 23.84
C LYS A 581 8.64 19.43 24.74
N TYR A 582 7.81 18.58 24.15
CA TYR A 582 6.79 17.83 24.85
C TYR A 582 6.87 16.34 24.56
N ALA A 583 6.59 15.52 25.58
CA ALA A 583 6.49 14.08 25.46
C ALA A 583 5.12 13.60 25.95
N ILE A 584 4.40 12.85 25.10
CA ILE A 584 3.15 12.15 25.46
C ILE A 584 3.49 10.76 25.96
N SER A 585 2.79 10.31 27.00
CA SER A 585 2.92 8.96 27.52
C SER A 585 1.59 8.48 28.10
N ASN A 586 1.21 7.24 27.83
CA ASN A 586 0.10 6.60 28.52
C ASN A 586 0.51 5.97 29.87
N ARG A 587 1.71 6.29 30.33
CA ARG A 587 2.26 5.90 31.64
C ARG A 587 2.84 7.12 32.36
N ILE A 588 2.78 7.09 33.68
CA ILE A 588 3.41 8.14 34.49
C ILE A 588 4.91 8.05 34.33
N LEU A 589 5.55 9.10 33.81
CA LEU A 589 7.00 9.22 33.73
C LEU A 589 7.55 9.84 35.01
N THR A 590 8.78 9.47 35.37
CA THR A 590 9.48 10.08 36.52
C THR A 590 9.78 11.55 36.22
N GLU A 591 9.28 12.45 37.09
CA GLU A 591 9.61 13.86 37.01
C GLU A 591 11.04 14.14 37.43
N SER A 592 11.64 15.17 36.87
CA SER A 592 12.99 15.61 37.15
C SER A 592 13.12 17.12 36.91
N PRO A 593 14.20 17.77 37.35
CA PRO A 593 14.46 19.18 36.99
C PRO A 593 14.56 19.43 35.49
N LEU A 594 14.75 18.36 34.69
CA LEU A 594 14.87 18.43 33.22
C LEU A 594 13.55 18.13 32.49
N ARG A 595 12.59 17.44 33.17
CA ARG A 595 11.29 17.07 32.58
C ARG A 595 10.23 17.11 33.68
N THR A 596 9.18 17.90 33.49
CA THR A 596 8.08 18.10 34.44
C THR A 596 6.75 17.74 33.82
N TYR A 597 5.79 17.27 34.62
CA TYR A 597 4.41 17.09 34.21
C TYR A 597 3.80 18.44 33.76
N TYR A 598 3.04 18.41 32.67
CA TYR A 598 2.39 19.62 32.13
C TYR A 598 0.86 19.52 32.19
N THR A 599 0.27 18.51 31.55
CA THR A 599 -1.18 18.24 31.55
C THR A 599 -1.48 16.80 31.20
N GLY A 600 -2.74 16.37 31.33
CA GLY A 600 -3.17 15.04 30.92
C GLY A 600 -4.69 14.96 30.76
N ASP A 601 -5.13 13.96 29.98
CA ASP A 601 -6.54 13.64 29.76
C ASP A 601 -6.68 12.14 29.47
N ASP A 602 -7.70 11.50 30.07
CA ASP A 602 -8.11 10.10 29.87
C ASP A 602 -6.94 9.09 29.73
N GLY A 603 -5.97 9.16 30.64
CA GLY A 603 -4.81 8.25 30.68
C GLY A 603 -3.65 8.60 29.75
N GLU A 604 -3.73 9.68 29.00
CA GLU A 604 -2.63 10.27 28.25
C GLU A 604 -2.08 11.48 28.98
N PHE A 605 -0.75 11.50 29.21
CA PHE A 605 -0.06 12.51 29.98
C PHE A 605 0.95 13.24 29.12
N ILE A 606 1.04 14.58 29.25
CA ILE A 606 2.08 15.38 28.62
C ILE A 606 3.09 15.85 29.67
N TYR A 607 4.36 15.68 29.33
CA TYR A 607 5.52 16.17 30.05
C TYR A 607 6.25 17.21 29.20
N LYS A 608 6.75 18.27 29.86
CA LYS A 608 7.52 19.33 29.21
C LYS A 608 9.00 19.21 29.56
N ASN A 609 9.84 19.23 28.52
CA ASN A 609 11.29 19.28 28.67
C ASN A 609 11.72 20.73 28.94
N THR A 610 12.53 20.95 29.99
CA THR A 610 13.00 22.26 30.42
C THR A 610 13.99 22.87 29.43
N TYR A 611 14.86 22.04 28.87
CA TYR A 611 15.94 22.46 27.97
C TYR A 611 15.64 21.97 26.54
N THR A 612 15.05 22.85 25.72
CA THR A 612 14.68 22.56 24.34
C THR A 612 15.19 23.67 23.44
N LEU A 613 16.02 23.32 22.48
CA LEU A 613 16.51 24.24 21.46
C LEU A 613 15.43 24.53 20.42
N PRO A 614 15.40 25.72 19.83
CA PRO A 614 14.53 25.99 18.67
C PRO A 614 15.00 25.22 17.43
N ILE A 615 14.23 25.30 16.33
CA ILE A 615 14.47 24.55 15.09
C ILE A 615 15.83 24.82 14.42
N GLY A 616 16.48 25.93 14.76
CA GLY A 616 17.80 26.29 14.23
C GLY A 616 18.69 26.92 15.27
N TYR A 617 19.97 26.62 15.22
CA TYR A 617 21.01 27.17 16.08
C TYR A 617 22.39 27.09 15.38
N MET A 618 23.28 28.02 15.72
CA MET A 618 24.67 27.99 15.23
C MET A 618 25.51 27.05 16.09
N THR A 619 26.43 26.38 15.47
CA THR A 619 27.32 25.39 16.12
C THR A 619 28.77 25.86 16.11
N TYR A 620 29.57 25.36 17.04
CA TYR A 620 30.98 25.70 17.16
C TYR A 620 31.79 25.20 15.97
N ASN A 621 31.55 23.96 15.54
CA ASN A 621 32.18 23.36 14.35
C ASN A 621 31.10 22.99 13.31
N ASP A 622 31.57 22.74 12.08
CA ASP A 622 30.72 22.21 11.02
C ASP A 622 30.20 20.80 11.36
N PRO A 623 28.90 20.60 11.51
CA PRO A 623 28.34 19.29 11.79
C PRO A 623 28.47 18.30 10.63
N TYR A 624 28.69 18.73 9.40
CA TYR A 624 28.87 17.84 8.23
C TYR A 624 30.12 16.96 8.33
N GLY A 625 31.14 17.39 9.10
CA GLY A 625 32.35 16.62 9.36
C GLY A 625 32.21 15.59 10.49
N TRP A 626 31.05 15.49 11.15
CA TRP A 626 30.87 14.52 12.22
C TRP A 626 30.54 13.12 11.67
N GLU A 627 31.40 12.15 12.01
CA GLU A 627 31.23 10.73 11.68
C GLU A 627 31.05 9.92 12.98
N GLY A 628 29.81 9.55 13.31
CA GLY A 628 29.54 8.64 14.43
C GLY A 628 29.89 7.19 14.09
N SER A 629 30.27 6.41 15.09
CA SER A 629 30.49 4.96 14.98
C SER A 629 29.22 4.22 14.61
N GLU A 630 29.34 3.19 13.77
CA GLU A 630 28.25 2.26 13.42
C GLU A 630 28.26 0.98 14.30
N ALA A 631 29.15 0.91 15.29
CA ALA A 631 29.22 -0.24 16.18
C ALA A 631 27.98 -0.34 17.08
N ILE A 632 27.47 -1.55 17.26
CA ILE A 632 26.35 -1.81 18.17
C ILE A 632 26.70 -1.32 19.58
N GLY A 633 25.82 -0.53 20.19
CA GLY A 633 26.01 0.01 21.52
C GLY A 633 26.83 1.31 21.60
N SER A 634 27.19 1.93 20.46
CA SER A 634 27.91 3.21 20.44
C SER A 634 27.03 4.46 20.56
N GLY A 635 25.69 4.31 20.64
CA GLY A 635 24.76 5.44 20.54
C GLY A 635 25.02 6.57 21.54
N ILE A 636 25.28 6.27 22.82
CA ILE A 636 25.57 7.29 23.84
C ILE A 636 26.97 7.92 23.63
N ASP A 637 27.97 7.14 23.23
CA ASP A 637 29.29 7.67 22.89
C ASP A 637 29.23 8.57 21.66
N ASN A 638 28.41 8.22 20.69
CA ASN A 638 28.12 9.05 19.53
C ASN A 638 27.43 10.38 19.93
N GLN A 639 26.46 10.35 20.86
CA GLN A 639 25.86 11.57 21.38
C GLN A 639 26.90 12.45 22.11
N ASN A 640 27.78 11.89 22.93
CA ASN A 640 28.88 12.60 23.56
C ASN A 640 29.80 13.24 22.51
N SER A 641 30.15 12.48 21.45
CA SER A 641 30.99 12.97 20.35
C SER A 641 30.30 14.09 19.55
N LEU A 642 29.00 13.96 19.28
CA LEU A 642 28.22 14.97 18.59
C LEU A 642 28.17 16.27 19.39
N ILE A 643 27.83 16.22 20.67
CA ILE A 643 27.77 17.40 21.55
C ILE A 643 29.16 18.08 21.62
N LYS A 644 30.22 17.29 21.74
CA LYS A 644 31.59 17.84 21.71
C LYS A 644 31.89 18.56 20.38
N ASN A 645 31.47 17.99 19.27
CA ASN A 645 31.64 18.66 17.96
C ASN A 645 30.86 19.98 17.90
N LEU A 646 29.59 19.98 18.32
CA LEU A 646 28.70 21.14 18.23
C LEU A 646 29.07 22.28 19.21
N THR A 647 29.61 21.97 20.40
CA THR A 647 29.76 22.91 21.54
C THR A 647 31.15 22.96 22.14
N GLY A 648 32.03 22.00 21.89
CA GLY A 648 33.29 21.81 22.58
C GLY A 648 33.16 21.08 23.92
N ILE A 649 31.96 20.89 24.49
CA ILE A 649 31.72 20.26 25.80
C ILE A 649 31.81 18.73 25.65
N SER A 650 32.63 18.09 26.48
CA SER A 650 32.85 16.63 26.46
C SER A 650 32.12 15.96 27.64
N ASN A 651 31.86 14.65 27.52
CA ASN A 651 31.34 13.78 28.57
C ASN A 651 30.04 14.31 29.19
N VAL A 652 29.06 14.61 28.35
CA VAL A 652 27.70 14.94 28.78
C VAL A 652 27.02 13.70 29.37
N PHE A 653 27.42 12.51 28.94
CA PHE A 653 27.11 11.25 29.59
C PHE A 653 28.37 10.62 30.14
N THR A 654 28.29 10.09 31.37
CA THR A 654 29.37 9.36 32.04
C THR A 654 28.96 7.93 32.34
N LEU A 655 29.84 6.96 32.08
CA LEU A 655 29.59 5.55 32.36
C LEU A 655 29.44 5.36 33.86
N THR A 656 28.34 4.78 34.29
CA THR A 656 28.00 4.52 35.70
C THR A 656 28.15 3.03 36.04
N TYR A 657 27.76 2.15 35.13
CA TYR A 657 27.74 0.72 35.36
C TYR A 657 27.88 -0.04 34.03
N GLU A 658 28.60 -1.14 34.05
CA GLU A 658 28.75 -2.06 32.93
C GLU A 658 28.68 -3.50 33.41
N ASN A 659 27.83 -4.32 32.80
CA ASN A 659 27.65 -5.70 33.20
C ASN A 659 27.26 -6.60 32.03
N SER A 660 27.65 -7.88 32.16
CA SER A 660 27.14 -8.98 31.36
C SER A 660 26.40 -9.93 32.27
N THR A 661 25.12 -10.17 31.99
CA THR A 661 24.24 -10.98 32.85
C THR A 661 23.28 -11.81 32.02
N ASP A 662 22.84 -12.93 32.58
CA ASP A 662 21.87 -13.82 31.93
C ASP A 662 20.41 -13.44 32.21
N THR A 663 20.13 -12.74 33.30
CA THR A 663 18.74 -12.52 33.77
C THR A 663 18.43 -11.08 34.14
N GLY A 664 19.43 -10.21 34.31
CA GLY A 664 19.25 -8.82 34.73
C GLY A 664 20.20 -8.42 35.87
N PHE A 665 20.07 -7.19 36.36
CA PHE A 665 20.91 -6.58 37.39
C PHE A 665 20.20 -5.42 38.11
N GLU A 666 20.78 -5.02 39.25
CA GLU A 666 20.34 -3.83 39.95
C GLU A 666 21.37 -2.71 39.80
N VAL A 667 20.88 -1.49 39.62
CA VAL A 667 21.69 -0.26 39.57
C VAL A 667 21.30 0.64 40.71
N LYS A 668 22.31 1.04 41.50
CA LYS A 668 22.21 2.11 42.50
C LYS A 668 22.97 3.33 42.00
N PRO A 669 22.32 4.45 41.72
CA PRO A 669 23.01 5.65 41.29
C PRO A 669 23.98 6.19 42.35
N VAL A 670 25.16 6.63 41.97
CA VAL A 670 26.13 7.27 42.87
C VAL A 670 25.72 8.71 43.21
N LYS A 671 24.99 9.34 42.30
CA LYS A 671 24.45 10.72 42.40
C LYS A 671 23.10 10.81 41.73
N ALA A 672 22.31 11.80 42.12
CA ALA A 672 21.04 12.05 41.47
C ALA A 672 21.25 12.45 40.02
N GLY A 673 20.48 11.85 39.11
CA GLY A 673 20.59 12.13 37.70
C GLY A 673 19.61 11.29 36.83
N HIS A 674 19.55 11.61 35.56
CA HIS A 674 18.79 10.83 34.57
C HIS A 674 19.71 9.72 34.01
N LEU A 675 19.25 8.47 34.05
CA LEU A 675 20.02 7.32 33.63
C LEU A 675 19.52 6.75 32.33
N TYR A 676 20.45 6.27 31.53
CA TYR A 676 20.20 5.59 30.26
C TYR A 676 21.00 4.31 30.16
N MET A 677 20.40 3.27 29.63
CA MET A 677 21.05 2.00 29.36
C MET A 677 21.13 1.76 27.84
N ILE A 678 22.21 1.13 27.40
CA ILE A 678 22.34 0.66 26.03
C ILE A 678 22.83 -0.79 26.04
N THR A 679 22.18 -1.64 25.21
CA THR A 679 22.57 -3.03 25.00
C THR A 679 23.66 -3.10 23.93
N LYS A 680 24.69 -3.91 24.16
CA LYS A 680 25.82 -4.10 23.24
C LYS A 680 25.77 -5.40 22.45
N ASN A 681 24.73 -6.21 22.64
CA ASN A 681 24.52 -7.46 21.92
C ASN A 681 23.09 -7.56 21.35
N THR A 682 22.90 -8.56 20.50
CA THR A 682 21.63 -8.80 19.77
C THR A 682 20.84 -9.98 20.32
N ALA A 683 21.24 -10.55 21.47
CA ALA A 683 20.59 -11.74 22.02
C ALA A 683 19.26 -11.40 22.73
N CYS A 684 19.24 -10.29 23.46
CA CYS A 684 18.10 -9.85 24.26
C CYS A 684 17.03 -9.19 23.38
N ASP A 685 15.78 -9.62 23.52
CA ASP A 685 14.63 -9.06 22.81
C ASP A 685 13.77 -8.16 23.68
N THR A 686 13.62 -8.54 24.96
CA THR A 686 12.75 -7.83 25.90
C THR A 686 13.54 -7.47 27.16
N VAL A 687 13.45 -6.21 27.56
CA VAL A 687 13.98 -5.68 28.83
C VAL A 687 12.84 -5.04 29.60
N THR A 688 12.75 -5.39 30.86
CA THR A 688 11.84 -4.77 31.83
C THR A 688 12.63 -3.99 32.85
N VAL A 689 12.27 -2.72 33.06
CA VAL A 689 12.89 -1.79 34.00
C VAL A 689 11.86 -1.48 35.08
N THR A 690 12.24 -1.70 36.35
CA THR A 690 11.42 -1.33 37.51
C THR A 690 12.11 -0.21 38.30
N ILE A 691 11.41 0.90 38.44
CA ILE A 691 11.87 2.07 39.23
C ILE A 691 10.67 2.71 39.94
N HIS A 692 10.84 3.12 41.19
CA HIS A 692 9.80 3.72 42.06
C HIS A 692 8.48 2.91 42.08
N GLY A 693 8.57 1.58 41.98
CA GLY A 693 7.41 0.67 41.93
C GLY A 693 6.67 0.63 40.58
N SER A 694 7.11 1.38 39.58
CA SER A 694 6.57 1.35 38.20
C SER A 694 7.42 0.43 37.35
N GLU A 695 6.76 -0.33 36.44
CA GLU A 695 7.39 -1.28 35.52
C GLU A 695 7.23 -0.82 34.07
N TYR A 696 8.34 -0.79 33.34
CA TYR A 696 8.40 -0.37 31.93
C TYR A 696 9.02 -1.49 31.10
N THR A 697 8.30 -2.04 30.15
CA THR A 697 8.78 -3.11 29.28
C THR A 697 9.11 -2.56 27.90
N TYR A 698 10.32 -2.83 27.43
CA TYR A 698 10.85 -2.50 26.12
C TYR A 698 11.01 -3.80 25.32
N LYS A 699 10.53 -3.83 24.07
CA LYS A 699 10.52 -5.00 23.18
C LYS A 699 11.25 -4.71 21.86
N ASP A 700 11.47 -5.75 21.06
CA ASP A 700 12.11 -5.66 19.74
C ASP A 700 13.58 -5.19 19.79
N LEU A 701 14.31 -5.54 20.84
CA LEU A 701 15.68 -5.10 21.09
C LEU A 701 16.76 -5.96 20.40
N LYS A 702 16.39 -7.05 19.71
CA LYS A 702 17.33 -8.00 19.05
C LYS A 702 18.32 -7.38 18.08
N LYS A 703 18.05 -6.18 17.59
CA LYS A 703 19.00 -5.46 16.73
C LYS A 703 20.19 -4.90 17.49
N GLY A 704 20.07 -4.77 18.80
CA GLY A 704 21.05 -4.15 19.69
C GLY A 704 21.21 -2.65 19.46
N GLY A 705 21.83 -1.97 20.42
CA GLY A 705 22.20 -0.57 20.25
C GLY A 705 21.10 0.48 20.49
N THR A 706 19.85 0.07 20.75
CA THR A 706 18.80 1.01 21.15
C THR A 706 19.01 1.46 22.60
N ILE A 707 18.91 2.77 22.84
CA ILE A 707 19.02 3.34 24.17
C ILE A 707 17.69 3.16 24.92
N ILE A 708 17.77 2.76 26.17
CA ILE A 708 16.63 2.59 27.08
C ILE A 708 16.70 3.69 28.15
N ASP A 709 15.62 4.45 28.28
CA ASP A 709 15.45 5.46 29.33
C ASP A 709 15.12 4.78 30.65
N LEU A 710 16.04 4.82 31.63
CA LEU A 710 15.86 4.27 32.97
C LEU A 710 15.17 5.24 33.92
N GLY A 711 14.96 6.48 33.49
CA GLY A 711 14.34 7.53 34.31
C GLY A 711 15.33 8.32 35.20
N TYR A 712 14.76 9.23 36.01
CA TYR A 712 15.50 10.01 36.99
C TYR A 712 15.55 9.25 38.32
N ALA A 713 16.74 9.11 38.86
CA ALA A 713 16.96 8.41 40.13
C ALA A 713 17.97 9.14 41.02
N THR A 714 17.84 8.94 42.33
CA THR A 714 18.71 9.44 43.41
C THR A 714 19.53 8.29 43.98
N PRO A 715 20.58 8.56 44.84
CA PRO A 715 21.34 7.50 45.49
C PRO A 715 20.51 6.57 46.38
N ASP A 716 19.33 6.98 46.81
CA ASP A 716 18.42 6.19 47.63
C ASP A 716 17.57 5.21 46.81
N ASP A 717 17.52 5.38 45.48
CA ASP A 717 16.73 4.54 44.59
C ASP A 717 17.50 3.32 44.13
N VAL A 718 16.74 2.25 43.86
CA VAL A 718 17.23 1.04 43.19
C VAL A 718 16.47 0.83 41.89
N ILE A 719 17.19 0.77 40.79
CA ILE A 719 16.64 0.41 39.48
C ILE A 719 16.90 -1.07 39.25
N VAL A 720 15.83 -1.83 39.04
CA VAL A 720 15.93 -3.25 38.69
C VAL A 720 15.73 -3.42 37.21
N VAL A 721 16.68 -4.05 36.54
CA VAL A 721 16.62 -4.36 35.09
C VAL A 721 16.56 -5.87 34.95
N SER A 722 15.51 -6.36 34.27
CA SER A 722 15.33 -7.79 33.97
C SER A 722 15.36 -7.98 32.46
N ALA A 723 15.92 -9.09 31.99
CA ALA A 723 16.04 -9.43 30.58
C ALA A 723 15.49 -10.84 30.30
N ASP A 724 14.99 -11.07 29.08
CA ASP A 724 14.48 -12.37 28.62
C ASP A 724 15.62 -13.37 28.32
N THR A 725 16.81 -12.87 28.01
CA THR A 725 18.01 -13.69 27.75
C THR A 725 19.27 -12.93 28.18
N SER A 726 20.45 -13.52 27.94
CA SER A 726 21.74 -12.90 28.29
C SER A 726 21.91 -11.52 27.64
N MET A 727 22.31 -10.56 28.42
CA MET A 727 22.43 -9.15 28.06
C MET A 727 23.81 -8.62 28.46
N ASN A 728 24.46 -7.92 27.50
CA ASN A 728 25.62 -7.06 27.80
C ASN A 728 25.17 -5.61 27.70
N ALA A 729 25.17 -4.91 28.82
CA ALA A 729 24.62 -3.56 28.89
C ALA A 729 25.58 -2.60 29.61
N SER A 730 25.56 -1.35 29.16
CA SER A 730 26.21 -0.22 29.82
C SER A 730 25.18 0.79 30.25
N VAL A 731 25.28 1.28 31.50
CA VAL A 731 24.43 2.32 32.05
C VAL A 731 25.23 3.61 32.20
N TYR A 732 24.62 4.69 31.73
CA TYR A 732 25.22 6.03 31.75
C TYR A 732 24.35 6.99 32.55
N THR A 733 24.97 7.92 33.23
CA THR A 733 24.30 9.06 33.88
C THR A 733 24.48 10.32 33.05
N LEU A 734 23.40 11.05 32.83
CA LEU A 734 23.41 12.38 32.22
C LEU A 734 23.99 13.39 33.24
N GLU A 735 25.08 14.04 32.90
CA GLU A 735 25.74 15.09 33.67
C GLU A 735 25.01 16.42 33.48
N THR A 736 24.04 16.73 34.35
CA THR A 736 23.12 17.88 34.18
C THR A 736 23.88 19.18 33.99
N SER A 737 24.98 19.44 34.74
CA SER A 737 25.78 20.67 34.62
C SER A 737 26.39 20.82 33.21
N ARG A 738 27.00 19.76 32.68
CA ARG A 738 27.63 19.75 31.35
C ARG A 738 26.58 19.83 30.24
N PHE A 739 25.47 19.15 30.43
CA PHE A 739 24.32 19.27 29.51
C PHE A 739 23.77 20.70 29.45
N THR A 740 23.59 21.33 30.63
CA THR A 740 23.12 22.72 30.71
C THR A 740 24.12 23.71 30.09
N GLU A 741 25.41 23.48 30.27
CA GLU A 741 26.48 24.29 29.66
C GLU A 741 26.44 24.18 28.13
N ALA A 742 26.37 22.95 27.58
CA ALA A 742 26.24 22.69 26.14
C ALA A 742 24.97 23.32 25.56
N PHE A 743 23.84 23.14 26.24
CA PHE A 743 22.57 23.77 25.89
C PHE A 743 22.67 25.30 25.80
N ASN A 744 23.25 25.94 26.80
CA ASN A 744 23.38 27.40 26.85
C ASN A 744 24.24 27.93 25.68
N ILE A 745 25.31 27.23 25.30
CA ILE A 745 26.13 27.60 24.14
C ILE A 745 25.29 27.63 22.87
N LEU A 746 24.49 26.58 22.61
CA LEU A 746 23.65 26.49 21.42
C LEU A 746 22.46 27.46 21.50
N ASN A 747 21.82 27.59 22.67
CA ASN A 747 20.64 28.42 22.85
C ASN A 747 20.96 29.92 22.73
N ASN A 748 22.13 30.37 23.18
CA ASN A 748 22.57 31.77 23.05
C ASN A 748 22.82 32.14 21.57
N ASN A 749 23.06 31.15 20.71
CA ASN A 749 23.29 31.29 19.27
C ASN A 749 22.13 30.69 18.48
N SER A 750 20.93 30.70 19.00
CA SER A 750 19.76 30.08 18.39
C SER A 750 18.99 31.04 17.49
N LEU A 751 18.21 30.46 16.57
CA LEU A 751 17.35 31.18 15.66
C LEU A 751 16.08 31.68 16.38
N ASN A 752 15.92 33.00 16.49
CA ASN A 752 14.69 33.61 16.91
C ASN A 752 13.69 33.59 15.74
N VAL A 753 12.79 32.62 15.75
CA VAL A 753 11.84 32.39 14.66
C VAL A 753 10.74 33.47 14.69
N SER A 754 10.64 34.25 13.61
CA SER A 754 9.60 35.28 13.42
C SER A 754 8.43 34.80 12.55
N GLU A 755 8.65 33.80 11.69
CA GLU A 755 7.63 33.22 10.83
C GLU A 755 7.92 31.74 10.64
N PHE A 756 6.94 30.89 10.84
CA PHE A 756 7.01 29.45 10.63
C PHE A 756 5.80 28.96 9.84
N THR A 757 6.07 28.22 8.76
CA THR A 757 5.06 27.51 7.97
C THR A 757 5.66 26.19 7.47
N ASN A 758 4.84 25.31 6.89
CA ASN A 758 5.33 24.03 6.35
C ASN A 758 6.47 24.15 5.30
N ASN A 759 6.60 25.28 4.63
CA ASN A 759 7.57 25.49 3.57
C ASN A 759 8.43 26.75 3.75
N LYS A 760 8.38 27.42 4.91
CA LYS A 760 9.13 28.64 5.15
C LYS A 760 9.40 28.84 6.63
N ILE A 761 10.67 29.13 6.94
CA ILE A 761 11.13 29.56 8.26
C ILE A 761 11.86 30.87 8.08
N LYS A 762 11.48 31.89 8.83
CA LYS A 762 12.20 33.15 8.95
C LYS A 762 12.57 33.43 10.41
N GLY A 763 13.71 34.02 10.61
CA GLY A 763 14.17 34.45 11.92
C GLY A 763 15.48 35.20 11.85
N THR A 764 15.97 35.58 13.02
CA THR A 764 17.29 36.21 13.21
C THR A 764 18.10 35.36 14.19
N VAL A 765 19.39 35.26 13.95
CA VAL A 765 20.33 34.67 14.91
C VAL A 765 21.02 35.82 15.63
N ASN A 766 21.13 35.75 16.94
CA ASN A 766 21.78 36.79 17.74
C ASN A 766 23.28 36.79 17.54
#